data_f65652dbec7b65c90540a53c4ddb511a
#
_entry.id   f65652dbec7b65c90540a53c4ddb511a
#
_cell.length_a   1.000
_cell.length_b   1.000
_cell.length_c   1.000
_cell.angle_alpha   90.00
_cell.angle_beta   90.00
_cell.angle_gamma   90.00
#
_symmetry.space_group_name_H-M   'P 1'
#
loop_
_entity.id
_entity.type
_entity.pdbx_description
1 polymer ?
#
loop_
_entity_poly.entity_id
_entity_poly.type
_entity_poly.pdbx_seq_one_letter_code
_entity_poly.pdbx_strand_id
1 'polypeptide(L)'
;MLVKRIRAVLPGICIAMLASVSHAQTSYSTDWLANTFGTLSTHVGNGARSLWVAPEGVIYTASRWDENAGGVAIYQNGQTLGTIGIHDEFQGGAITGNATSLFVALGYNRTFGSGSVGRYNRGTNQRDLRIPVSTWTGIQYADVITGLATGGNLLYVSDFYGNRVRVYTTDGVWQRDIGVAGPGALALDASGNLWVARQSAGVVAQFSPAGAAMSTIQMAAGARPASLYFDAPNGRLLVGDEGPDMNIKMYTLAGQPTQVGTFGVQGGYLDTTSGIKGQVGDKRFTRVAGIGKDAAGNLYVLNNAWGGGWDLGRNGSTDLHAYGPTGALQWKLQALNFEAIAAPDPVTDGTLFYSGNNVYTGTAGGTFVANTVDPFTYPKDPRLDMNDYQRGQHFGQLAMVGGNRILVASGQNPGNFNFYHFNSASGYIAIPDGSIPGKPFNTNLQVTAGFAIDDNGDVWAGLDRTNTISHYPMTGFDATGKPSWGKPAQIQIPRTVLPLTRIIYQADSDTMILAQGISGSWDWTAMNGHIEVYHGWKGGNTSAPNPVIDLTSANPKSIAAAGHYLFVGYVHTVPNIDVYDLNTGNLVTTLTNSNTSAMDVGNDVDSMYGVRAYLRSTGEYVITKDNYNGSSIVVYRWHP
;
A
#
# COMPACT_ATOMS: atom_id res chain seq x y z
N MET A 1 -27.04 91.61 33.76
CA MET A 1 -27.49 90.21 33.36
C MET A 1 -26.26 89.48 32.93
N LEU A 2 -26.01 88.36 33.61
CA LEU A 2 -24.75 87.61 33.62
C LEU A 2 -24.65 86.70 32.38
N VAL A 3 -23.52 86.87 31.62
CA VAL A 3 -23.15 85.88 30.55
C VAL A 3 -22.02 85.07 31.11
N LYS A 4 -22.27 83.79 31.38
CA LYS A 4 -21.29 82.78 31.76
C LYS A 4 -20.58 82.25 30.51
N ARG A 5 -19.26 82.41 30.46
CA ARG A 5 -18.37 81.77 29.47
C ARG A 5 -18.15 80.30 29.89
N ILE A 6 -18.51 79.35 29.02
CA ILE A 6 -18.14 77.98 29.14
C ILE A 6 -16.86 77.74 28.34
N ARG A 7 -15.79 77.31 28.99
CA ARG A 7 -14.57 76.80 28.34
C ARG A 7 -14.77 75.36 27.95
N ALA A 8 -14.70 75.09 26.67
CA ALA A 8 -14.65 73.69 26.15
C ALA A 8 -13.23 73.15 26.29
N VAL A 9 -13.07 72.05 27.00
CA VAL A 9 -11.86 71.24 27.05
C VAL A 9 -11.99 70.21 25.95
N LEU A 10 -11.13 70.21 24.94
CA LEU A 10 -11.01 69.12 23.96
C LEU A 10 -10.20 67.98 24.59
N PRO A 11 -10.70 66.78 24.59
CA PRO A 11 -9.86 65.62 24.88
C PRO A 11 -9.06 65.21 23.63
N GLY A 12 -7.74 65.21 23.77
CA GLY A 12 -6.84 64.69 22.74
C GLY A 12 -7.09 63.19 22.57
N ILE A 13 -7.56 62.78 21.39
CA ILE A 13 -7.65 61.39 20.98
C ILE A 13 -6.28 60.95 20.52
N CYS A 14 -5.55 60.21 21.34
CA CYS A 14 -4.41 59.39 20.89
C CYS A 14 -4.93 58.28 20.01
N ILE A 15 -4.81 58.43 18.71
CA ILE A 15 -4.98 57.32 17.76
C ILE A 15 -3.74 56.43 17.87
N ALA A 16 -3.80 55.36 18.62
CA ALA A 16 -2.84 54.27 18.53
C ALA A 16 -3.02 53.62 17.14
N MET A 17 -2.10 53.84 16.24
CA MET A 17 -1.98 53.05 15.02
C MET A 17 -1.61 51.63 15.45
N LEU A 18 -2.58 50.77 15.54
CA LEU A 18 -2.37 49.32 15.50
C LEU A 18 -1.83 49.02 14.09
N ALA A 19 -0.53 48.86 13.99
CA ALA A 19 0.05 48.20 12.83
C ALA A 19 -0.53 46.80 12.78
N SER A 20 -1.54 46.60 11.95
CA SER A 20 -1.97 45.26 11.54
C SER A 20 -0.79 44.64 10.82
N VAL A 21 -0.08 43.74 11.48
CA VAL A 21 0.82 42.81 10.82
C VAL A 21 -0.09 41.99 9.91
N SER A 22 -0.14 42.37 8.64
CA SER A 22 -0.76 41.50 7.64
C SER A 22 0.07 40.24 7.60
N HIS A 23 -0.38 39.19 8.26
CA HIS A 23 0.14 37.85 8.00
C HIS A 23 -0.14 37.62 6.51
N ALA A 24 0.91 37.44 5.73
CA ALA A 24 0.76 37.02 4.36
C ALA A 24 -0.10 35.75 4.42
N GLN A 25 -1.23 35.77 3.72
CA GLN A 25 -2.13 34.66 3.71
C GLN A 25 -1.38 33.50 3.02
N THR A 26 -0.94 32.53 3.81
CA THR A 26 -0.25 31.34 3.30
C THR A 26 -1.17 30.61 2.35
N SER A 27 -0.74 30.39 1.12
CA SER A 27 -1.52 29.67 0.12
C SER A 27 -1.13 28.20 0.10
N TYR A 28 -2.10 27.33 -0.01
CA TYR A 28 -1.84 25.93 -0.28
C TYR A 28 -2.90 25.33 -1.18
N SER A 29 -2.53 24.24 -1.85
CA SER A 29 -3.46 23.40 -2.61
C SER A 29 -3.37 21.96 -2.12
N THR A 30 -4.41 21.19 -2.35
CA THR A 30 -4.44 19.77 -2.05
C THR A 30 -4.65 18.98 -3.32
N ASP A 31 -3.87 17.89 -3.45
CA ASP A 31 -4.03 16.85 -4.45
C ASP A 31 -4.15 15.51 -3.76
N TRP A 32 -4.58 14.51 -4.50
CA TRP A 32 -4.63 13.14 -4.04
C TRP A 32 -3.68 12.28 -4.88
N LEU A 33 -2.86 11.48 -4.23
CA LEU A 33 -2.36 10.27 -4.85
C LEU A 33 -3.52 9.28 -4.80
N ALA A 34 -4.37 9.40 -5.80
CA ALA A 34 -5.65 8.79 -5.68
C ALA A 34 -5.63 7.38 -6.19
N ASN A 35 -6.36 6.63 -5.55
CA ASN A 35 -7.06 5.50 -6.05
C ASN A 35 -7.87 5.86 -7.30
N THR A 36 -7.46 5.33 -8.44
CA THR A 36 -8.15 5.56 -9.71
C THR A 36 -9.41 4.71 -9.88
N PHE A 37 -9.74 3.85 -8.93
CA PHE A 37 -10.94 3.03 -8.96
C PHE A 37 -12.22 3.76 -8.51
N GLY A 38 -12.14 5.02 -8.17
CA GLY A 38 -13.28 5.83 -7.81
C GLY A 38 -13.33 6.25 -6.34
N THR A 39 -14.53 6.52 -5.85
CA THR A 39 -14.75 6.90 -4.46
C THR A 39 -14.70 5.68 -3.55
N LEU A 40 -14.65 5.83 -2.21
CA LEU A 40 -14.70 4.73 -1.26
C LEU A 40 -15.89 3.81 -1.46
N SER A 41 -17.03 4.37 -1.78
CA SER A 41 -18.25 3.58 -2.03
C SER A 41 -18.18 2.73 -3.30
N THR A 42 -17.24 3.01 -4.21
CA THR A 42 -17.08 2.33 -5.50
C THR A 42 -15.69 1.73 -5.68
N HIS A 43 -14.86 1.88 -4.69
CA HIS A 43 -13.47 1.49 -4.69
C HIS A 43 -13.30 0.04 -4.28
N VAL A 44 -12.49 -0.71 -5.01
CA VAL A 44 -11.88 -1.93 -4.51
C VAL A 44 -10.53 -1.56 -3.98
N GLY A 45 -10.29 -1.92 -2.76
CA GLY A 45 -9.00 -1.79 -2.16
C GLY A 45 -7.90 -2.45 -2.99
N ASN A 46 -6.72 -2.23 -2.59
CA ASN A 46 -5.53 -2.93 -3.00
C ASN A 46 -5.69 -4.45 -2.73
N GLY A 47 -4.83 -5.24 -3.26
CA GLY A 47 -4.83 -6.68 -3.00
C GLY A 47 -5.90 -7.47 -3.75
N ALA A 48 -6.37 -7.02 -4.90
CA ALA A 48 -7.24 -7.81 -5.76
C ALA A 48 -6.55 -9.10 -6.20
N ARG A 49 -7.25 -10.23 -6.05
CA ARG A 49 -6.68 -11.58 -6.16
C ARG A 49 -7.17 -12.33 -7.37
N SER A 50 -8.33 -12.00 -7.85
CA SER A 50 -9.02 -12.79 -8.86
C SER A 50 -9.94 -11.90 -9.67
N LEU A 51 -10.17 -12.29 -10.89
CA LEU A 51 -10.95 -11.59 -11.90
C LEU A 51 -11.92 -12.56 -12.57
N TRP A 52 -13.14 -12.14 -12.77
CA TRP A 52 -14.07 -12.76 -13.70
C TRP A 52 -14.66 -11.71 -14.63
N VAL A 53 -14.74 -12.03 -15.93
CA VAL A 53 -15.28 -11.14 -16.97
C VAL A 53 -16.53 -11.76 -17.53
N ALA A 54 -17.62 -11.01 -17.49
CA ALA A 54 -18.87 -11.41 -18.14
C ALA A 54 -18.77 -11.20 -19.66
N PRO A 55 -19.52 -11.98 -20.46
CA PRO A 55 -19.49 -11.87 -21.92
C PRO A 55 -19.76 -10.46 -22.44
N GLU A 56 -20.59 -9.68 -21.76
CA GLU A 56 -20.92 -8.30 -22.08
C GLU A 56 -19.85 -7.26 -21.68
N GLY A 57 -18.70 -7.71 -21.18
CA GLY A 57 -17.57 -6.84 -20.82
C GLY A 57 -17.67 -6.21 -19.44
N VAL A 58 -18.58 -6.66 -18.59
CA VAL A 58 -18.57 -6.28 -17.16
C VAL A 58 -17.54 -7.12 -16.44
N ILE A 59 -16.69 -6.46 -15.68
CA ILE A 59 -15.54 -7.07 -14.99
C ILE A 59 -15.82 -7.04 -13.49
N TYR A 60 -15.54 -8.16 -12.84
CA TYR A 60 -15.66 -8.31 -11.40
C TYR A 60 -14.30 -8.74 -10.85
N THR A 61 -13.78 -7.98 -9.88
CA THR A 61 -12.54 -8.34 -9.17
C THR A 61 -12.86 -8.64 -7.72
N ALA A 62 -12.24 -9.67 -7.17
CA ALA A 62 -12.31 -9.97 -5.75
C ALA A 62 -11.02 -9.50 -5.09
N SER A 63 -11.14 -8.65 -4.08
CA SER A 63 -10.04 -8.21 -3.22
C SER A 63 -10.08 -8.90 -1.87
N ARG A 64 -8.91 -9.10 -1.34
CA ARG A 64 -8.73 -9.67 -0.03
C ARG A 64 -8.89 -8.59 0.99
N TRP A 65 -9.25 -8.24 1.77
CA TRP A 65 -9.47 -7.32 2.85
C TRP A 65 -8.96 -5.90 2.60
N ASP A 66 -9.82 -5.02 2.92
CA ASP A 66 -9.59 -3.66 3.29
C ASP A 66 -10.66 -3.29 4.33
N GLU A 67 -10.36 -2.52 5.31
CA GLU A 67 -11.24 -2.27 6.46
C GLU A 67 -12.61 -1.72 6.06
N ASN A 68 -12.73 -1.05 4.93
CA ASN A 68 -14.00 -0.53 4.43
C ASN A 68 -14.35 -0.89 2.98
N ALA A 69 -13.45 -1.49 2.24
CA ALA A 69 -13.64 -1.70 0.82
C ALA A 69 -13.35 -3.12 0.33
N GLY A 70 -13.11 -4.05 1.23
CA GLY A 70 -12.97 -5.46 0.90
C GLY A 70 -14.22 -5.99 0.25
N GLY A 71 -14.05 -6.78 -0.81
CA GLY A 71 -15.16 -7.36 -1.52
C GLY A 71 -14.96 -7.49 -3.01
N VAL A 72 -16.00 -7.23 -3.74
CA VAL A 72 -16.02 -7.29 -5.20
C VAL A 72 -16.21 -5.89 -5.76
N ALA A 73 -15.32 -5.47 -6.68
CA ALA A 73 -15.59 -4.30 -7.50
C ALA A 73 -16.05 -4.65 -8.89
N ILE A 74 -16.83 -3.76 -9.46
CA ILE A 74 -17.51 -3.93 -10.73
C ILE A 74 -17.06 -2.80 -11.66
N TYR A 75 -16.52 -3.18 -12.83
CA TYR A 75 -16.01 -2.23 -13.82
C TYR A 75 -16.58 -2.50 -15.19
N GLN A 76 -16.63 -1.48 -16.03
CA GLN A 76 -16.89 -1.60 -17.45
C GLN A 76 -16.34 -0.37 -18.18
N ASN A 77 -15.73 -0.57 -19.35
CA ASN A 77 -15.25 0.51 -20.23
C ASN A 77 -14.32 1.53 -19.50
N GLY A 78 -13.47 1.06 -18.60
CA GLY A 78 -12.57 1.93 -17.82
C GLY A 78 -13.26 2.73 -16.73
N GLN A 79 -14.49 2.40 -16.38
CA GLN A 79 -15.24 3.05 -15.32
C GLN A 79 -15.59 2.08 -14.20
N THR A 80 -15.59 2.55 -12.97
CA THR A 80 -16.13 1.82 -11.81
C THR A 80 -17.64 1.95 -11.80
N LEU A 81 -18.36 0.82 -11.74
CA LEU A 81 -19.82 0.79 -11.69
C LEU A 81 -20.35 0.66 -10.25
N GLY A 82 -19.57 0.09 -9.35
CA GLY A 82 -19.96 -0.12 -7.95
C GLY A 82 -19.15 -1.24 -7.29
N THR A 83 -19.59 -1.58 -6.09
CA THR A 83 -18.99 -2.65 -5.27
C THR A 83 -20.05 -3.55 -4.67
N ILE A 84 -19.67 -4.78 -4.35
CA ILE A 84 -20.43 -5.69 -3.48
C ILE A 84 -19.61 -5.81 -2.19
N GLY A 85 -20.08 -5.18 -1.12
CA GLY A 85 -19.43 -5.25 0.19
C GLY A 85 -19.61 -6.61 0.84
N ILE A 86 -18.56 -7.13 1.44
CA ILE A 86 -18.54 -8.36 2.23
C ILE A 86 -18.00 -8.11 3.63
N HIS A 87 -18.33 -6.97 4.19
CA HIS A 87 -17.79 -6.39 5.43
C HIS A 87 -17.68 -7.33 6.64
N ASP A 88 -18.57 -8.31 6.76
CA ASP A 88 -18.56 -9.21 7.92
C ASP A 88 -17.77 -10.52 7.68
N GLU A 89 -17.16 -10.67 6.50
CA GLU A 89 -16.66 -11.95 6.03
C GLU A 89 -15.31 -11.83 5.34
N PHE A 90 -14.40 -11.17 5.99
CA PHE A 90 -13.03 -10.93 5.53
C PHE A 90 -12.55 -11.88 4.43
N GLN A 91 -12.15 -11.32 3.26
CA GLN A 91 -11.35 -11.96 2.21
C GLN A 91 -12.09 -12.63 1.05
N GLY A 92 -12.11 -11.96 -0.09
CA GLY A 92 -12.44 -12.55 -1.39
C GLY A 92 -11.19 -12.98 -2.15
N GLY A 93 -10.72 -14.21 -1.95
CA GLY A 93 -9.51 -14.72 -2.64
C GLY A 93 -9.77 -15.19 -4.06
N ALA A 94 -11.00 -15.53 -4.43
CA ALA A 94 -11.37 -16.03 -5.75
C ALA A 94 -12.78 -15.61 -6.13
N ILE A 95 -13.01 -15.44 -7.44
CA ILE A 95 -14.30 -15.11 -8.02
C ILE A 95 -14.53 -15.85 -9.32
N THR A 96 -15.77 -16.23 -9.58
CA THR A 96 -16.25 -16.71 -10.87
C THR A 96 -17.72 -16.36 -11.03
N GLY A 97 -18.29 -16.55 -12.21
CA GLY A 97 -19.70 -16.27 -12.42
C GLY A 97 -20.30 -17.00 -13.61
N ASN A 98 -21.58 -16.82 -13.78
CA ASN A 98 -22.35 -17.22 -14.93
C ASN A 98 -23.31 -16.10 -15.36
N ALA A 99 -24.29 -16.38 -16.20
CA ALA A 99 -25.22 -15.38 -16.70
C ALA A 99 -25.98 -14.62 -15.60
N THR A 100 -26.30 -15.27 -14.48
CA THR A 100 -27.18 -14.73 -13.43
C THR A 100 -26.51 -14.51 -12.09
N SER A 101 -25.39 -15.21 -11.83
CA SER A 101 -24.81 -15.30 -10.49
C SER A 101 -23.32 -15.05 -10.51
N LEU A 102 -22.83 -14.47 -9.42
CA LEU A 102 -21.42 -14.45 -9.04
C LEU A 102 -21.21 -15.42 -7.88
N PHE A 103 -20.06 -16.08 -7.89
CA PHE A 103 -19.58 -16.92 -6.78
C PHE A 103 -18.28 -16.32 -6.27
N VAL A 104 -18.25 -15.96 -4.99
CA VAL A 104 -17.16 -15.25 -4.36
C VAL A 104 -16.65 -16.06 -3.18
N ALA A 105 -15.35 -16.29 -3.12
CA ALA A 105 -14.73 -16.89 -1.96
C ALA A 105 -14.85 -15.95 -0.76
N LEU A 106 -15.40 -16.45 0.33
CA LEU A 106 -15.54 -15.76 1.61
C LEU A 106 -14.54 -16.36 2.59
N GLY A 107 -13.82 -15.51 3.29
CA GLY A 107 -12.83 -15.93 4.26
C GLY A 107 -13.43 -16.39 5.58
N TYR A 108 -12.62 -16.31 6.63
CA TYR A 108 -13.03 -16.66 7.98
C TYR A 108 -14.17 -15.77 8.49
N ASN A 109 -15.20 -16.39 9.01
CA ASN A 109 -16.24 -15.73 9.77
C ASN A 109 -16.43 -16.46 11.10
N ARG A 110 -16.52 -15.73 12.22
CA ARG A 110 -16.67 -16.32 13.57
C ARG A 110 -17.88 -17.26 13.69
N THR A 111 -18.94 -17.01 12.90
CA THR A 111 -20.18 -17.80 12.93
C THR A 111 -20.08 -19.04 12.04
N PHE A 112 -19.35 -18.99 10.94
CA PHE A 112 -19.37 -20.01 9.89
C PHE A 112 -18.04 -20.74 9.68
N GLY A 113 -17.03 -20.39 10.45
CA GLY A 113 -15.70 -21.02 10.32
C GLY A 113 -14.89 -20.48 9.11
N SER A 114 -13.88 -21.25 8.72
CA SER A 114 -12.92 -20.83 7.72
C SER A 114 -13.29 -21.32 6.33
N GLY A 115 -13.70 -20.44 5.48
CA GLY A 115 -13.87 -20.68 4.04
C GLY A 115 -15.26 -21.17 3.64
N SER A 116 -15.94 -20.30 2.93
CA SER A 116 -17.22 -20.59 2.26
C SER A 116 -17.26 -19.86 0.93
N VAL A 117 -18.25 -20.18 0.09
CA VAL A 117 -18.54 -19.45 -1.14
C VAL A 117 -19.89 -18.76 -1.00
N GLY A 118 -19.94 -17.46 -1.24
CA GLY A 118 -21.17 -16.70 -1.39
C GLY A 118 -21.63 -16.70 -2.84
N ARG A 119 -22.91 -17.00 -3.09
CA ARG A 119 -23.55 -16.73 -4.36
C ARG A 119 -24.29 -15.40 -4.29
N TYR A 120 -24.04 -14.53 -5.28
CA TYR A 120 -24.68 -13.22 -5.40
C TYR A 120 -25.42 -13.12 -6.72
N ASN A 121 -26.62 -12.61 -6.67
CA ASN A 121 -27.40 -12.33 -7.89
C ASN A 121 -26.80 -11.11 -8.61
N ARG A 122 -26.42 -11.26 -9.88
CA ARG A 122 -25.78 -10.20 -10.67
C ARG A 122 -26.66 -8.97 -10.93
N GLY A 123 -27.97 -9.15 -10.94
CA GLY A 123 -28.90 -8.04 -11.18
C GLY A 123 -29.16 -7.20 -9.94
N THR A 124 -29.05 -7.78 -8.75
CA THR A 124 -29.36 -7.11 -7.48
C THR A 124 -28.13 -6.89 -6.58
N ASN A 125 -27.03 -7.54 -6.88
CA ASN A 125 -25.81 -7.59 -6.05
C ASN A 125 -26.04 -8.15 -4.62
N GLN A 126 -27.16 -8.85 -4.41
CA GLN A 126 -27.51 -9.42 -3.12
C GLN A 126 -27.06 -10.87 -3.04
N ARG A 127 -26.53 -11.26 -1.85
CA ARG A 127 -26.22 -12.66 -1.57
C ARG A 127 -27.50 -13.43 -1.29
N ASP A 128 -27.70 -14.52 -2.00
CA ASP A 128 -28.85 -15.41 -1.86
C ASP A 128 -28.48 -16.81 -1.35
N LEU A 129 -27.19 -17.17 -1.36
CA LEU A 129 -26.72 -18.47 -0.90
C LEU A 129 -25.33 -18.36 -0.28
N ARG A 130 -25.06 -19.19 0.72
CA ARG A 130 -23.75 -19.44 1.29
C ARG A 130 -23.47 -20.94 1.30
N ILE A 131 -22.33 -21.35 0.74
CA ILE A 131 -21.90 -22.74 0.63
C ILE A 131 -20.70 -22.95 1.55
N PRO A 132 -20.82 -23.68 2.66
CA PRO A 132 -19.67 -24.05 3.49
C PRO A 132 -18.72 -24.97 2.71
N VAL A 133 -17.42 -24.66 2.71
CA VAL A 133 -16.42 -25.42 1.93
C VAL A 133 -15.40 -26.09 2.83
N SER A 134 -14.80 -25.37 3.73
CA SER A 134 -13.70 -25.85 4.55
C SER A 134 -14.03 -25.82 6.04
N THR A 135 -13.55 -26.81 6.77
CA THR A 135 -13.60 -26.87 8.24
C THR A 135 -12.26 -26.49 8.86
N TRP A 136 -11.31 -26.03 8.06
CA TRP A 136 -9.99 -25.65 8.56
C TRP A 136 -10.08 -24.45 9.53
N THR A 137 -9.46 -24.61 10.69
CA THR A 137 -9.53 -23.63 11.79
C THR A 137 -8.19 -22.94 12.06
N GLY A 138 -7.28 -22.98 11.10
CA GLY A 138 -5.95 -22.39 11.21
C GLY A 138 -5.95 -20.85 11.24
N ILE A 139 -4.91 -20.25 10.70
CA ILE A 139 -4.66 -18.79 10.76
C ILE A 139 -5.87 -18.02 10.21
N GLN A 140 -6.35 -17.05 10.97
CA GLN A 140 -7.56 -16.25 10.71
C GLN A 140 -7.61 -15.62 9.31
N TYR A 141 -6.48 -15.36 8.68
CA TYR A 141 -6.34 -14.64 7.41
C TYR A 141 -5.75 -15.49 6.27
N ALA A 142 -5.79 -16.82 6.36
CA ALA A 142 -5.25 -17.67 5.31
C ALA A 142 -6.21 -17.79 4.12
N ASP A 143 -5.67 -17.83 2.90
CA ASP A 143 -6.43 -18.14 1.69
C ASP A 143 -6.82 -19.61 1.69
N VAL A 144 -8.02 -19.92 2.16
CA VAL A 144 -8.54 -21.28 2.20
C VAL A 144 -9.10 -21.68 0.84
N ILE A 145 -9.80 -20.76 0.18
CA ILE A 145 -10.35 -20.94 -1.15
C ILE A 145 -9.53 -20.11 -2.14
N THR A 146 -8.79 -20.79 -3.00
CA THR A 146 -7.77 -20.19 -3.88
C THR A 146 -8.17 -20.18 -5.35
N GLY A 147 -9.29 -20.79 -5.70
CA GLY A 147 -9.79 -20.80 -7.07
C GLY A 147 -11.26 -21.20 -7.14
N LEU A 148 -11.97 -20.62 -8.10
CA LEU A 148 -13.36 -20.92 -8.42
C LEU A 148 -13.52 -21.04 -9.93
N ALA A 149 -14.36 -21.99 -10.38
CA ALA A 149 -14.81 -22.07 -11.77
C ALA A 149 -16.25 -22.57 -11.83
N THR A 150 -17.01 -22.10 -12.82
CA THR A 150 -18.37 -22.57 -13.09
C THR A 150 -18.49 -23.14 -14.48
N GLY A 151 -19.28 -24.20 -14.63
CA GLY A 151 -19.60 -24.80 -15.92
C GLY A 151 -20.92 -25.59 -15.86
N GLY A 152 -21.84 -25.27 -16.72
CA GLY A 152 -23.21 -25.80 -16.63
C GLY A 152 -23.86 -25.43 -15.29
N ASN A 153 -24.31 -26.44 -14.55
CA ASN A 153 -24.88 -26.28 -13.21
C ASN A 153 -23.89 -26.63 -12.10
N LEU A 154 -22.58 -26.71 -12.40
CA LEU A 154 -21.55 -27.08 -11.43
C LEU A 154 -20.67 -25.88 -11.04
N LEU A 155 -20.28 -25.87 -9.78
CA LEU A 155 -19.31 -24.99 -9.16
C LEU A 155 -18.14 -25.81 -8.63
N TYR A 156 -16.94 -25.49 -9.09
CA TYR A 156 -15.67 -26.08 -8.65
C TYR A 156 -14.96 -25.13 -7.71
N VAL A 157 -14.49 -25.63 -6.58
CA VAL A 157 -13.93 -24.83 -5.48
C VAL A 157 -12.62 -25.43 -5.02
N SER A 158 -11.52 -24.70 -5.17
CA SER A 158 -10.21 -25.09 -4.64
C SER A 158 -10.19 -24.93 -3.11
N ASP A 159 -10.16 -26.04 -2.39
CA ASP A 159 -9.92 -26.12 -0.95
C ASP A 159 -8.42 -26.39 -0.74
N PHE A 160 -7.65 -25.30 -0.57
CA PHE A 160 -6.18 -25.34 -0.57
C PHE A 160 -5.62 -26.24 0.54
N TYR A 161 -6.05 -26.05 1.77
CA TYR A 161 -5.58 -26.83 2.92
C TYR A 161 -6.20 -28.23 2.98
N GLY A 162 -7.36 -28.41 2.35
CA GLY A 162 -7.97 -29.73 2.16
C GLY A 162 -7.31 -30.56 1.07
N ASN A 163 -6.36 -29.99 0.29
CA ASN A 163 -5.70 -30.64 -0.84
C ASN A 163 -6.69 -31.27 -1.82
N ARG A 164 -7.72 -30.52 -2.19
CA ARG A 164 -8.79 -31.01 -3.09
C ARG A 164 -9.50 -29.86 -3.81
N VAL A 165 -10.12 -30.19 -4.92
CA VAL A 165 -11.17 -29.36 -5.52
C VAL A 165 -12.52 -29.98 -5.17
N ARG A 166 -13.39 -29.23 -4.53
CA ARG A 166 -14.75 -29.66 -4.19
C ARG A 166 -15.71 -29.23 -5.29
N VAL A 167 -16.60 -30.15 -5.66
CA VAL A 167 -17.59 -29.89 -6.71
C VAL A 167 -18.98 -29.87 -6.08
N TYR A 168 -19.68 -28.76 -6.34
CA TYR A 168 -21.07 -28.54 -5.93
C TYR A 168 -21.94 -28.28 -7.15
N THR A 169 -23.25 -28.39 -7.00
CA THR A 169 -24.14 -27.70 -7.92
C THR A 169 -24.08 -26.19 -7.66
N THR A 170 -24.49 -25.38 -8.62
CA THR A 170 -24.62 -23.92 -8.40
C THR A 170 -25.62 -23.56 -7.30
N ASP A 171 -26.46 -24.50 -6.85
CA ASP A 171 -27.36 -24.37 -5.71
C ASP A 171 -26.76 -24.89 -4.40
N GLY A 172 -25.46 -25.18 -4.38
CA GLY A 172 -24.71 -25.51 -3.19
C GLY A 172 -24.77 -26.97 -2.73
N VAL A 173 -25.34 -27.86 -3.54
CA VAL A 173 -25.39 -29.30 -3.21
C VAL A 173 -24.05 -29.94 -3.57
N TRP A 174 -23.35 -30.48 -2.57
CA TRP A 174 -22.10 -31.22 -2.77
C TRP A 174 -22.29 -32.44 -3.68
N GLN A 175 -21.34 -32.62 -4.60
CA GLN A 175 -21.36 -33.72 -5.57
C GLN A 175 -20.20 -34.71 -5.33
N ARG A 176 -18.97 -34.21 -5.27
CA ARG A 176 -17.75 -35.00 -5.11
C ARG A 176 -16.54 -34.12 -4.76
N ASP A 177 -15.45 -34.76 -4.40
CA ASP A 177 -14.14 -34.16 -4.24
C ASP A 177 -13.15 -34.72 -5.28
N ILE A 178 -12.24 -33.91 -5.78
CA ILE A 178 -11.11 -34.27 -6.65
C ILE A 178 -9.84 -34.01 -5.88
N GLY A 179 -9.04 -35.04 -5.61
CA GLY A 179 -7.79 -34.91 -4.86
C GLY A 179 -6.72 -34.14 -5.66
N VAL A 180 -6.29 -33.01 -5.15
CA VAL A 180 -5.27 -32.17 -5.79
C VAL A 180 -4.45 -31.49 -4.70
N ALA A 181 -3.15 -31.75 -4.64
CA ALA A 181 -2.27 -31.12 -3.65
C ALA A 181 -2.07 -29.63 -3.96
N GLY A 182 -2.42 -28.75 -3.00
CA GLY A 182 -2.28 -27.32 -3.09
C GLY A 182 -2.99 -26.69 -4.31
N PRO A 183 -4.30 -26.93 -4.50
CA PRO A 183 -5.02 -26.41 -5.65
C PRO A 183 -5.10 -24.90 -5.60
N GLY A 184 -4.90 -24.24 -6.75
CA GLY A 184 -5.01 -22.79 -6.95
C GLY A 184 -6.13 -22.42 -7.91
N ALA A 185 -5.83 -21.54 -8.86
CA ALA A 185 -6.78 -21.08 -9.87
C ALA A 185 -7.33 -22.23 -10.71
N LEU A 186 -8.57 -22.10 -11.15
CA LEU A 186 -9.33 -23.09 -11.89
C LEU A 186 -9.81 -22.53 -13.24
N ALA A 187 -9.86 -23.39 -14.25
CA ALA A 187 -10.56 -23.15 -15.51
C ALA A 187 -11.21 -24.43 -16.02
N LEU A 188 -12.28 -24.31 -16.82
CA LEU A 188 -12.89 -25.41 -17.53
C LEU A 188 -12.66 -25.26 -19.03
N ASP A 189 -12.26 -26.32 -19.71
CA ASP A 189 -12.17 -26.31 -21.17
C ASP A 189 -13.53 -26.62 -21.85
N ALA A 190 -13.58 -26.56 -23.17
CA ALA A 190 -14.80 -26.78 -23.92
C ALA A 190 -15.41 -28.21 -23.75
N SER A 191 -14.60 -29.16 -23.33
CA SER A 191 -15.04 -30.55 -23.03
C SER A 191 -15.49 -30.72 -21.59
N GLY A 192 -15.45 -29.63 -20.79
CA GLY A 192 -15.76 -29.67 -19.36
C GLY A 192 -14.63 -30.23 -18.49
N ASN A 193 -13.42 -30.47 -19.04
CA ASN A 193 -12.30 -30.89 -18.23
C ASN A 193 -11.84 -29.74 -17.35
N LEU A 194 -11.47 -30.06 -16.11
CA LEU A 194 -10.99 -29.12 -15.11
C LEU A 194 -9.47 -28.94 -15.20
N TRP A 195 -9.02 -27.72 -15.34
CA TRP A 195 -7.63 -27.32 -15.24
C TRP A 195 -7.37 -26.66 -13.90
N VAL A 196 -6.33 -27.11 -13.19
CA VAL A 196 -5.99 -26.67 -11.83
C VAL A 196 -4.55 -26.19 -11.78
N ALA A 197 -4.34 -24.92 -11.47
CA ALA A 197 -3.03 -24.39 -11.19
C ALA A 197 -2.51 -24.91 -9.84
N ARG A 198 -1.28 -25.42 -9.83
CA ARG A 198 -0.55 -25.81 -8.62
C ARG A 198 0.70 -24.93 -8.52
N GLN A 199 0.51 -23.76 -7.95
CA GLN A 199 1.48 -22.66 -8.02
C GLN A 199 2.87 -23.06 -7.50
N SER A 200 2.94 -23.68 -6.31
CA SER A 200 4.21 -24.07 -5.70
C SER A 200 4.93 -25.19 -6.45
N ALA A 201 4.20 -25.98 -7.22
CA ALA A 201 4.74 -27.08 -8.03
C ALA A 201 5.13 -26.63 -9.45
N GLY A 202 4.74 -25.43 -9.89
CA GLY A 202 4.99 -24.95 -11.25
C GLY A 202 4.24 -25.73 -12.32
N VAL A 203 3.06 -26.30 -12.01
CA VAL A 203 2.30 -27.13 -12.94
C VAL A 203 0.84 -26.70 -13.04
N VAL A 204 0.22 -27.02 -14.21
CA VAL A 204 -1.23 -26.95 -14.37
C VAL A 204 -1.73 -28.37 -14.72
N ALA A 205 -2.53 -28.96 -13.81
CA ALA A 205 -3.02 -30.32 -13.93
C ALA A 205 -4.42 -30.35 -14.51
N GLN A 206 -4.70 -31.35 -15.39
CA GLN A 206 -5.99 -31.56 -16.00
C GLN A 206 -6.71 -32.75 -15.37
N PHE A 207 -8.01 -32.61 -15.17
CA PHE A 207 -8.90 -33.68 -14.70
C PHE A 207 -10.12 -33.76 -15.58
N SER A 208 -10.60 -34.99 -15.81
CA SER A 208 -11.85 -35.20 -16.53
C SER A 208 -13.05 -34.65 -15.74
N PRO A 209 -14.24 -34.50 -16.36
CA PRO A 209 -15.45 -34.13 -15.63
C PRO A 209 -15.80 -35.09 -14.48
N ALA A 210 -15.36 -36.34 -14.54
CA ALA A 210 -15.53 -37.32 -13.46
C ALA A 210 -14.47 -37.20 -12.35
N GLY A 211 -13.42 -36.40 -12.54
CA GLY A 211 -12.35 -36.20 -11.57
C GLY A 211 -11.12 -37.07 -11.75
N ALA A 212 -11.04 -37.85 -12.84
CA ALA A 212 -9.84 -38.63 -13.15
C ALA A 212 -8.73 -37.72 -13.67
N ALA A 213 -7.49 -37.93 -13.19
CA ALA A 213 -6.31 -37.24 -13.69
C ALA A 213 -6.07 -37.56 -15.18
N MET A 214 -5.73 -36.54 -15.96
CA MET A 214 -5.48 -36.65 -17.38
C MET A 214 -4.06 -36.15 -17.72
N SER A 215 -3.94 -34.98 -18.32
CA SER A 215 -2.66 -34.38 -18.72
C SER A 215 -2.15 -33.35 -17.70
N THR A 216 -0.90 -32.94 -17.88
CA THR A 216 -0.28 -31.93 -17.05
C THR A 216 0.58 -31.02 -17.93
N ILE A 217 0.43 -29.73 -17.76
CA ILE A 217 1.37 -28.75 -18.29
C ILE A 217 2.47 -28.57 -17.26
N GLN A 218 3.68 -29.03 -17.58
CA GLN A 218 4.87 -28.71 -16.81
C GLN A 218 5.41 -27.36 -17.31
N MET A 219 5.38 -26.34 -16.48
CA MET A 219 5.91 -25.04 -16.81
C MET A 219 7.43 -24.98 -16.62
N ALA A 220 8.05 -23.91 -17.11
CA ALA A 220 9.49 -23.69 -16.95
C ALA A 220 9.88 -23.64 -15.46
N ALA A 221 11.15 -23.92 -15.17
CA ALA A 221 11.67 -23.86 -13.80
C ALA A 221 11.47 -22.47 -13.18
N GLY A 222 10.92 -22.43 -11.97
CA GLY A 222 10.61 -21.18 -11.25
C GLY A 222 9.28 -20.55 -11.64
N ALA A 223 8.59 -21.03 -12.68
CA ALA A 223 7.25 -20.54 -13.02
C ALA A 223 6.24 -20.82 -11.90
N ARG A 224 5.28 -19.88 -11.73
CA ARG A 224 4.28 -19.93 -10.66
C ARG A 224 2.89 -19.62 -11.25
N PRO A 225 2.17 -20.64 -11.76
CA PRO A 225 0.84 -20.42 -12.33
C PRO A 225 -0.13 -19.89 -11.27
N ALA A 226 -0.63 -18.68 -11.47
CA ALA A 226 -1.47 -17.99 -10.50
C ALA A 226 -2.90 -17.76 -10.97
N SER A 227 -3.11 -17.62 -12.28
CA SER A 227 -4.42 -17.43 -12.88
C SER A 227 -4.59 -18.26 -14.13
N LEU A 228 -5.80 -18.72 -14.37
CA LEU A 228 -6.16 -19.54 -15.53
C LEU A 228 -7.39 -18.96 -16.23
N TYR A 229 -7.36 -18.98 -17.56
CA TYR A 229 -8.52 -18.66 -18.39
C TYR A 229 -8.54 -19.53 -19.64
N PHE A 230 -9.68 -20.15 -19.94
CA PHE A 230 -9.86 -20.88 -21.19
C PHE A 230 -10.44 -19.97 -22.28
N ASP A 231 -9.64 -19.68 -23.29
CA ASP A 231 -9.97 -18.91 -24.47
C ASP A 231 -10.67 -19.80 -25.50
N ALA A 232 -11.97 -20.01 -25.33
CA ALA A 232 -12.77 -20.95 -26.11
C ALA A 232 -12.71 -20.69 -27.63
N PRO A 233 -12.79 -19.44 -28.13
CA PRO A 233 -12.71 -19.18 -29.57
C PRO A 233 -11.40 -19.66 -30.21
N ASN A 234 -10.31 -19.69 -29.45
CA ASN A 234 -9.00 -20.11 -29.95
C ASN A 234 -8.56 -21.50 -29.46
N GLY A 235 -9.37 -22.19 -28.65
CA GLY A 235 -9.05 -23.49 -28.09
C GLY A 235 -7.79 -23.50 -27.24
N ARG A 236 -7.52 -22.43 -26.48
CA ARG A 236 -6.29 -22.21 -25.74
C ARG A 236 -6.52 -22.04 -24.25
N LEU A 237 -5.60 -22.53 -23.45
CA LEU A 237 -5.51 -22.19 -22.05
C LEU A 237 -4.50 -21.06 -21.87
N LEU A 238 -4.92 -19.97 -21.25
CA LEU A 238 -4.09 -18.84 -20.84
C LEU A 238 -3.72 -19.05 -19.38
N VAL A 239 -2.41 -18.96 -19.08
CA VAL A 239 -1.85 -19.17 -17.74
C VAL A 239 -1.07 -17.94 -17.33
N GLY A 240 -1.53 -17.22 -16.32
CA GLY A 240 -0.79 -16.12 -15.72
C GLY A 240 0.34 -16.64 -14.85
N ASP A 241 1.55 -16.22 -15.14
CA ASP A 241 2.76 -16.62 -14.43
C ASP A 241 3.21 -15.52 -13.48
N GLU A 242 3.23 -15.80 -12.18
CA GLU A 242 3.82 -14.97 -11.14
C GLU A 242 5.30 -15.31 -10.87
N GLY A 243 5.88 -16.22 -11.63
CA GLY A 243 7.29 -16.54 -11.60
C GLY A 243 8.16 -15.47 -12.28
N PRO A 244 9.44 -15.77 -12.56
CA PRO A 244 10.36 -14.77 -13.14
C PRO A 244 9.92 -14.19 -14.48
N ASP A 245 9.11 -14.91 -15.25
CA ASP A 245 8.66 -14.42 -16.57
C ASP A 245 7.55 -13.37 -16.48
N MET A 246 6.72 -13.37 -15.43
CA MET A 246 5.66 -12.38 -15.17
C MET A 246 4.83 -12.01 -16.41
N ASN A 247 4.41 -13.01 -17.17
CA ASN A 247 3.59 -12.85 -18.36
C ASN A 247 2.49 -13.91 -18.44
N ILE A 248 1.67 -13.82 -19.46
CA ILE A 248 0.63 -14.82 -19.75
C ILE A 248 1.18 -15.80 -20.77
N LYS A 249 1.22 -17.08 -20.44
CA LYS A 249 1.60 -18.17 -21.34
C LYS A 249 0.35 -18.76 -21.98
N MET A 250 0.39 -19.03 -23.27
CA MET A 250 -0.73 -19.57 -24.04
C MET A 250 -0.44 -21.00 -24.47
N TYR A 251 -1.32 -21.92 -24.14
CA TYR A 251 -1.18 -23.35 -24.48
C TYR A 251 -2.34 -23.80 -25.38
N THR A 252 -2.02 -24.46 -26.50
CA THR A 252 -3.03 -25.21 -27.24
C THR A 252 -3.41 -26.48 -26.48
N LEU A 253 -4.68 -26.88 -26.55
CA LEU A 253 -5.17 -28.09 -25.89
C LEU A 253 -5.49 -29.21 -26.90
N ALA A 254 -5.19 -29.01 -28.17
CA ALA A 254 -5.33 -30.05 -29.21
C ALA A 254 -4.18 -31.05 -29.04
N GLY A 255 -4.50 -32.22 -28.55
CA GLY A 255 -3.52 -33.29 -28.21
C GLY A 255 -2.82 -33.02 -26.89
N GLN A 256 -1.49 -33.20 -26.86
CA GLN A 256 -0.69 -32.83 -25.68
C GLN A 256 -0.59 -31.28 -25.58
N PRO A 257 -0.85 -30.71 -24.41
CA PRO A 257 -0.77 -29.24 -24.24
C PRO A 257 0.62 -28.72 -24.60
N THR A 258 0.67 -27.76 -25.52
CA THR A 258 1.93 -27.19 -26.02
C THR A 258 1.84 -25.66 -25.96
N GLN A 259 2.88 -25.01 -25.46
CA GLN A 259 2.96 -23.55 -25.45
C GLN A 259 3.08 -23.02 -26.90
N VAL A 260 2.15 -22.13 -27.26
CA VAL A 260 2.06 -21.55 -28.63
C VAL A 260 2.32 -20.06 -28.65
N GLY A 261 2.52 -19.44 -27.51
CA GLY A 261 2.84 -18.01 -27.43
C GLY A 261 2.81 -17.47 -26.01
N THR A 262 3.07 -16.18 -25.93
CA THR A 262 3.01 -15.40 -24.67
C THR A 262 2.31 -14.06 -24.92
N PHE A 263 1.79 -13.47 -23.86
CA PHE A 263 1.34 -12.09 -23.85
C PHE A 263 1.94 -11.38 -22.64
N GLY A 264 2.62 -10.27 -22.90
CA GLY A 264 3.41 -9.54 -21.90
C GLY A 264 4.92 -9.70 -22.15
N VAL A 265 5.66 -8.74 -21.62
CA VAL A 265 7.13 -8.75 -21.67
C VAL A 265 7.66 -9.83 -20.75
N GLN A 266 8.60 -10.63 -21.22
CA GLN A 266 9.28 -11.61 -20.40
C GLN A 266 10.10 -10.90 -19.31
N GLY A 267 9.90 -11.29 -18.05
CA GLY A 267 10.48 -10.60 -16.90
C GLY A 267 9.62 -9.43 -16.39
N GLY A 268 8.54 -9.10 -17.08
CA GLY A 268 7.59 -8.06 -16.65
C GLY A 268 8.29 -6.76 -16.28
N TYR A 269 7.98 -6.20 -15.11
CA TYR A 269 8.59 -4.96 -14.62
C TYR A 269 10.08 -5.08 -14.26
N LEU A 270 10.61 -6.29 -14.16
CA LEU A 270 12.04 -6.55 -13.89
C LEU A 270 12.89 -6.67 -15.17
N ASP A 271 12.26 -6.70 -16.34
CA ASP A 271 12.98 -6.73 -17.60
C ASP A 271 13.80 -5.45 -17.80
N THR A 272 15.06 -5.62 -18.19
CA THR A 272 15.99 -4.52 -18.47
C THR A 272 16.19 -4.26 -19.96
N THR A 273 15.65 -5.13 -20.84
CA THR A 273 15.85 -5.01 -22.30
C THR A 273 14.90 -4.01 -22.92
N SER A 274 13.69 -3.87 -22.35
CA SER A 274 12.63 -2.97 -22.82
C SER A 274 12.35 -1.79 -21.90
N GLY A 275 13.16 -1.59 -20.85
CA GLY A 275 12.96 -0.48 -19.91
C GLY A 275 13.84 -0.56 -18.67
N ILE A 276 13.55 0.29 -17.70
CA ILE A 276 14.27 0.38 -16.43
C ILE A 276 13.74 -0.72 -15.50
N LYS A 277 14.65 -1.46 -14.86
CA LYS A 277 14.30 -2.48 -13.87
C LYS A 277 13.48 -1.89 -12.72
N GLY A 278 12.33 -2.49 -12.45
CA GLY A 278 11.35 -1.98 -11.49
C GLY A 278 10.21 -1.16 -12.12
N GLN A 279 10.42 -0.58 -13.30
CA GLN A 279 9.41 0.23 -13.97
C GLN A 279 8.28 -0.63 -14.51
N VAL A 280 7.04 -0.25 -14.19
CA VAL A 280 5.82 -0.86 -14.74
C VAL A 280 5.40 -0.14 -16.02
N GLY A 281 4.55 -0.77 -16.83
CA GLY A 281 4.09 -0.16 -18.08
C GLY A 281 3.18 -1.09 -18.87
N ASP A 282 2.93 -0.71 -20.12
CA ASP A 282 2.17 -1.56 -21.03
C ASP A 282 2.85 -2.93 -21.16
N LYS A 283 2.11 -3.99 -20.83
CA LYS A 283 2.60 -5.39 -20.86
C LYS A 283 3.82 -5.70 -19.98
N ARG A 284 4.26 -4.78 -19.16
CA ARG A 284 5.28 -4.99 -18.12
C ARG A 284 4.59 -5.31 -16.80
N PHE A 285 4.10 -6.53 -16.70
CA PHE A 285 3.29 -6.96 -15.57
C PHE A 285 4.11 -7.13 -14.28
N THR A 286 3.45 -6.97 -13.16
CA THR A 286 4.02 -7.24 -11.82
C THR A 286 3.69 -8.65 -11.37
N ARG A 287 2.40 -9.01 -11.37
CA ARG A 287 1.87 -10.33 -11.02
C ARG A 287 0.54 -10.49 -11.72
N VAL A 288 0.42 -11.51 -12.56
CA VAL A 288 -0.83 -11.76 -13.28
C VAL A 288 -1.81 -12.53 -12.38
N ALA A 289 -2.54 -11.79 -11.56
CA ALA A 289 -3.47 -12.36 -10.58
C ALA A 289 -4.81 -12.79 -11.18
N GLY A 290 -5.18 -12.25 -12.35
CA GLY A 290 -6.42 -12.61 -13.03
C GLY A 290 -6.36 -12.35 -14.53
N ILE A 291 -7.05 -13.20 -15.29
CA ILE A 291 -7.18 -13.14 -16.75
C ILE A 291 -8.63 -13.40 -17.12
N GLY A 292 -9.17 -12.61 -18.06
CA GLY A 292 -10.49 -12.87 -18.62
C GLY A 292 -10.65 -12.21 -19.98
N LYS A 293 -11.64 -12.65 -20.74
CA LYS A 293 -12.04 -12.03 -22.02
C LYS A 293 -13.54 -11.81 -22.05
N ASP A 294 -13.96 -10.77 -22.75
CA ASP A 294 -15.36 -10.59 -23.14
C ASP A 294 -15.69 -11.27 -24.48
N ALA A 295 -16.96 -11.20 -24.89
CA ALA A 295 -17.41 -11.75 -26.15
C ALA A 295 -16.87 -11.02 -27.39
N ALA A 296 -16.41 -9.78 -27.24
CA ALA A 296 -15.75 -8.99 -28.29
C ALA A 296 -14.27 -9.38 -28.47
N GLY A 297 -13.73 -10.22 -27.58
CA GLY A 297 -12.35 -10.68 -27.61
C GLY A 297 -11.37 -9.74 -26.91
N ASN A 298 -11.85 -8.71 -26.22
CA ASN A 298 -10.98 -7.88 -25.39
C ASN A 298 -10.43 -8.71 -24.24
N LEU A 299 -9.12 -8.55 -23.97
CA LEU A 299 -8.40 -9.24 -22.91
C LEU A 299 -8.25 -8.31 -21.69
N TYR A 300 -8.63 -8.79 -20.53
CA TYR A 300 -8.49 -8.09 -19.26
C TYR A 300 -7.46 -8.81 -18.39
N VAL A 301 -6.52 -8.03 -17.86
CA VAL A 301 -5.42 -8.54 -17.03
C VAL A 301 -5.42 -7.78 -15.71
N LEU A 302 -5.56 -8.52 -14.64
CA LEU A 302 -5.44 -8.00 -13.28
C LEU A 302 -4.02 -8.23 -12.79
N ASN A 303 -3.32 -7.14 -12.49
CA ASN A 303 -2.03 -7.18 -11.83
C ASN A 303 -2.18 -6.85 -10.35
N ASN A 304 -1.37 -7.51 -9.54
CA ASN A 304 -1.24 -7.20 -8.13
C ASN A 304 0.25 -7.04 -7.84
N ALA A 305 0.70 -5.83 -7.50
CA ALA A 305 2.10 -5.57 -7.27
C ALA A 305 2.64 -6.38 -6.08
N TRP A 306 3.94 -6.66 -6.11
CA TRP A 306 4.67 -7.16 -4.96
C TRP A 306 4.73 -6.08 -3.89
N GLY A 307 4.66 -6.50 -2.69
CA GLY A 307 4.91 -5.59 -1.60
C GLY A 307 3.94 -5.69 -0.49
N GLY A 308 4.41 -5.15 0.56
CA GLY A 308 3.95 -5.29 1.86
C GLY A 308 2.66 -4.58 2.22
N GLY A 309 2.17 -4.96 3.30
CA GLY A 309 0.98 -4.52 3.96
C GLY A 309 0.49 -5.61 4.86
N TRP A 310 -0.53 -5.33 5.56
CA TRP A 310 -1.20 -6.22 6.50
C TRP A 310 -1.45 -7.62 5.95
N ASP A 311 -1.43 -7.75 4.67
CA ASP A 311 -1.89 -8.91 3.98
C ASP A 311 -0.77 -9.79 3.43
N LEU A 312 0.16 -10.12 4.28
CA LEU A 312 1.15 -11.16 4.04
C LEU A 312 2.04 -10.90 2.80
N GLY A 313 2.52 -9.66 2.64
CA GLY A 313 3.43 -9.31 1.55
C GLY A 313 2.78 -9.33 0.16
N ARG A 314 1.46 -9.37 0.10
CA ARG A 314 0.71 -9.46 -1.15
C ARG A 314 -0.12 -8.22 -1.46
N ASN A 315 -0.10 -7.24 -0.59
CA ASN A 315 -0.80 -5.98 -0.78
C ASN A 315 0.08 -5.02 -1.52
N GLY A 316 0.11 -5.18 -2.79
CA GLY A 316 0.57 -4.14 -3.65
C GLY A 316 -0.60 -3.31 -4.15
N SER A 317 -0.31 -2.20 -4.81
CA SER A 317 -1.30 -1.58 -5.66
C SER A 317 -1.83 -2.60 -6.65
N THR A 318 -3.09 -2.48 -6.95
CA THR A 318 -3.74 -3.26 -7.98
C THR A 318 -3.85 -2.41 -9.24
N ASP A 319 -3.56 -2.98 -10.40
CA ASP A 319 -3.91 -2.38 -11.67
C ASP A 319 -4.67 -3.36 -12.57
N LEU A 320 -5.69 -2.85 -13.23
CA LEU A 320 -6.53 -3.58 -14.16
C LEU A 320 -6.32 -3.00 -15.56
N HIS A 321 -5.82 -3.82 -16.47
CA HIS A 321 -5.56 -3.46 -17.85
C HIS A 321 -6.59 -4.07 -18.78
N ALA A 322 -7.06 -3.31 -19.75
CA ALA A 322 -7.89 -3.79 -20.86
C ALA A 322 -7.15 -3.66 -22.18
N TYR A 323 -7.10 -4.74 -22.92
CA TYR A 323 -6.47 -4.83 -24.22
C TYR A 323 -7.51 -5.21 -25.27
N GLY A 324 -7.46 -4.55 -26.42
CA GLY A 324 -8.30 -4.95 -27.57
C GLY A 324 -7.86 -6.29 -28.16
N PRO A 325 -8.62 -6.85 -29.11
CA PRO A 325 -8.33 -8.14 -29.73
C PRO A 325 -6.95 -8.22 -30.41
N THR A 326 -6.40 -7.07 -30.83
CA THR A 326 -5.05 -6.96 -31.40
C THR A 326 -3.95 -6.86 -30.34
N GLY A 327 -4.29 -6.82 -29.07
CA GLY A 327 -3.34 -6.65 -27.96
C GLY A 327 -2.91 -5.21 -27.72
N ALA A 328 -3.59 -4.21 -28.28
CA ALA A 328 -3.35 -2.80 -27.97
C ALA A 328 -4.04 -2.44 -26.64
N LEU A 329 -3.34 -1.73 -25.77
CA LEU A 329 -3.91 -1.21 -24.51
C LEU A 329 -5.02 -0.22 -24.82
N GLN A 330 -6.20 -0.43 -24.26
CA GLN A 330 -7.35 0.45 -24.39
C GLN A 330 -7.48 1.40 -23.20
N TRP A 331 -7.37 0.86 -22.00
CA TRP A 331 -7.42 1.60 -20.75
C TRP A 331 -6.79 0.80 -19.60
N LYS A 332 -6.45 1.49 -18.53
CA LYS A 332 -6.02 0.88 -17.27
C LYS A 332 -6.64 1.64 -16.10
N LEU A 333 -6.92 0.92 -15.01
CA LEU A 333 -7.30 1.47 -13.72
C LEU A 333 -6.28 1.03 -12.68
N GLN A 334 -5.98 1.89 -11.71
CA GLN A 334 -4.94 1.66 -10.70
C GLN A 334 -5.44 2.03 -9.31
N ALA A 335 -4.96 1.31 -8.30
CA ALA A 335 -5.19 1.60 -6.89
C ALA A 335 -3.89 1.66 -6.13
N LEU A 336 -3.84 2.51 -5.10
CA LEU A 336 -2.71 2.59 -4.17
C LEU A 336 -2.69 1.39 -3.21
N ASN A 337 -1.59 1.25 -2.52
CA ASN A 337 -1.51 0.37 -1.36
C ASN A 337 -2.39 0.90 -0.23
N PHE A 338 -2.91 -0.03 0.54
CA PHE A 338 -3.49 0.26 1.83
C PHE A 338 -2.40 0.60 2.87
N GLU A 339 -2.69 1.49 3.80
CA GLU A 339 -1.78 1.94 4.88
C GLU A 339 -0.42 2.47 4.40
N ALA A 340 -0.36 3.01 3.21
CA ALA A 340 0.91 3.43 2.68
C ALA A 340 1.22 4.88 3.05
N ILE A 341 2.33 5.08 3.74
CA ILE A 341 2.92 6.40 3.90
C ILE A 341 3.62 6.75 2.59
N ALA A 342 3.31 7.90 2.02
CA ALA A 342 4.00 8.37 0.82
C ALA A 342 5.17 9.29 1.19
N ALA A 343 6.37 8.91 0.81
CA ALA A 343 7.56 9.72 0.97
C ALA A 343 7.89 10.42 -0.35
N PRO A 344 7.95 11.77 -0.39
CA PRO A 344 8.43 12.48 -1.58
C PRO A 344 9.87 12.07 -1.91
N ASP A 345 10.16 11.84 -3.19
CA ASP A 345 11.48 11.41 -3.64
C ASP A 345 12.41 12.62 -3.81
N PRO A 346 13.50 12.73 -3.05
CA PRO A 346 14.43 13.84 -3.16
C PRO A 346 15.19 13.87 -4.51
N VAL A 347 15.36 12.74 -5.18
CA VAL A 347 16.02 12.69 -6.51
C VAL A 347 15.20 13.42 -7.57
N THR A 348 13.89 13.33 -7.46
CA THR A 348 12.96 13.97 -8.40
C THR A 348 12.40 15.29 -7.89
N ASP A 349 13.05 15.87 -6.90
CA ASP A 349 12.60 17.10 -6.24
C ASP A 349 11.13 17.02 -5.79
N GLY A 350 10.76 15.88 -5.20
CA GLY A 350 9.42 15.66 -4.66
C GLY A 350 8.31 15.51 -5.71
N THR A 351 8.62 15.18 -6.97
CA THR A 351 7.61 14.93 -8.00
C THR A 351 7.14 13.48 -8.05
N LEU A 352 7.96 12.54 -7.60
CA LEU A 352 7.57 11.17 -7.37
C LEU A 352 7.41 10.88 -5.89
N PHE A 353 6.61 9.85 -5.58
CA PHE A 353 6.29 9.44 -4.22
C PHE A 353 6.47 7.94 -4.05
N TYR A 354 7.15 7.55 -3.00
CA TYR A 354 7.28 6.16 -2.58
C TYR A 354 6.18 5.85 -1.55
N SER A 355 5.34 4.88 -1.87
CA SER A 355 4.25 4.45 -1.01
C SER A 355 4.25 2.93 -0.92
N GLY A 356 4.50 2.39 0.25
CA GLY A 356 4.77 0.97 0.40
C GLY A 356 5.98 0.57 -0.45
N ASN A 357 5.84 -0.43 -1.30
CA ASN A 357 6.90 -0.84 -2.22
C ASN A 357 6.74 -0.23 -3.64
N ASN A 358 5.86 0.71 -3.80
CA ASN A 358 5.46 1.27 -5.08
C ASN A 358 5.85 2.74 -5.21
N VAL A 359 5.99 3.19 -6.44
CA VAL A 359 6.28 4.56 -6.79
C VAL A 359 5.16 5.13 -7.66
N TYR A 360 4.72 6.32 -7.31
CA TYR A 360 3.63 7.04 -7.99
C TYR A 360 4.07 8.42 -8.42
N THR A 361 3.42 8.94 -9.47
CA THR A 361 3.52 10.37 -9.79
C THR A 361 2.79 11.21 -8.75
N GLY A 362 3.27 12.42 -8.50
CA GLY A 362 2.64 13.37 -7.58
C GLY A 362 1.54 14.23 -8.19
N THR A 363 0.96 13.82 -9.31
CA THR A 363 -0.17 14.53 -9.93
C THR A 363 -1.50 14.02 -9.39
N ALA A 364 -2.55 14.83 -9.48
CA ALA A 364 -3.90 14.44 -9.12
C ALA A 364 -4.27 13.08 -9.77
N GLY A 365 -4.76 12.16 -8.96
CA GLY A 365 -5.04 10.81 -9.40
C GLY A 365 -3.85 9.86 -9.39
N GLY A 366 -2.63 10.31 -9.16
CA GLY A 366 -1.40 9.53 -9.10
C GLY A 366 -1.30 8.41 -10.14
N THR A 367 -0.20 8.24 -10.79
CA THR A 367 0.01 7.11 -11.70
C THR A 367 1.05 6.17 -11.11
N PHE A 368 0.73 4.90 -11.04
CA PHE A 368 1.67 3.86 -10.65
C PHE A 368 2.80 3.77 -11.68
N VAL A 369 4.01 4.03 -11.25
CA VAL A 369 5.21 4.13 -12.11
C VAL A 369 6.10 2.91 -11.98
N ALA A 370 6.28 2.43 -10.75
CA ALA A 370 7.25 1.37 -10.49
C ALA A 370 6.94 0.58 -9.21
N ASN A 371 7.49 -0.63 -9.17
CA ASN A 371 7.63 -1.43 -7.97
C ASN A 371 9.10 -1.54 -7.59
N THR A 372 9.41 -1.48 -6.28
CA THR A 372 10.79 -1.44 -5.80
C THR A 372 11.34 -2.79 -5.36
N VAL A 373 10.55 -3.85 -5.41
CA VAL A 373 10.91 -5.18 -4.94
C VAL A 373 11.32 -6.07 -6.10
N ASP A 374 12.44 -6.78 -5.95
CA ASP A 374 12.84 -7.87 -6.86
C ASP A 374 12.89 -9.19 -6.09
N PRO A 375 11.79 -9.95 -6.05
CA PRO A 375 11.70 -11.17 -5.24
C PRO A 375 12.52 -12.34 -5.80
N PHE A 376 12.97 -12.25 -7.03
CA PHE A 376 13.73 -13.31 -7.69
C PHE A 376 15.22 -13.16 -7.50
N THR A 377 15.74 -11.94 -7.57
CA THR A 377 17.13 -11.66 -7.26
C THR A 377 17.38 -11.64 -5.75
N TYR A 378 16.40 -11.14 -4.96
CA TYR A 378 16.49 -11.00 -3.51
C TYR A 378 15.37 -11.79 -2.79
N PRO A 379 15.39 -13.13 -2.84
CA PRO A 379 14.30 -13.95 -2.26
C PRO A 379 14.24 -13.90 -0.74
N LYS A 380 15.24 -13.34 -0.08
CA LYS A 380 15.30 -13.12 1.37
C LYS A 380 15.05 -11.67 1.77
N ASP A 381 14.56 -10.85 0.86
CA ASP A 381 14.18 -9.48 1.19
C ASP A 381 13.14 -9.49 2.31
N PRO A 382 13.38 -8.78 3.43
CA PRO A 382 12.44 -8.74 4.56
C PRO A 382 11.03 -8.31 4.17
N ARG A 383 10.88 -7.55 3.08
CA ARG A 383 9.57 -7.15 2.55
C ARG A 383 8.77 -8.29 1.96
N LEU A 384 9.38 -9.45 1.75
CA LEU A 384 8.74 -10.67 1.23
C LEU A 384 8.36 -11.65 2.34
N ASP A 385 8.69 -11.36 3.60
CA ASP A 385 8.36 -12.24 4.71
C ASP A 385 6.85 -12.25 4.95
N MET A 386 6.23 -13.34 4.54
CA MET A 386 4.80 -13.56 4.61
C MET A 386 4.29 -13.98 5.99
N ASN A 387 5.20 -14.36 6.89
CA ASN A 387 4.85 -14.83 8.23
C ASN A 387 4.87 -13.71 9.26
N ASP A 388 5.39 -12.56 8.87
CA ASP A 388 5.53 -11.41 9.74
C ASP A 388 4.95 -10.16 9.09
N TYR A 389 3.63 -10.04 9.14
CA TYR A 389 2.94 -8.83 8.72
C TYR A 389 3.39 -7.59 9.52
N GLN A 390 4.08 -7.80 10.62
CA GLN A 390 4.58 -6.75 11.50
C GLN A 390 6.00 -6.31 11.12
N ARG A 391 6.72 -7.05 10.28
CA ARG A 391 8.15 -6.81 10.06
C ARG A 391 8.50 -5.84 8.96
N GLY A 392 7.66 -5.48 8.11
CA GLY A 392 8.39 -4.97 7.02
C GLY A 392 7.84 -3.87 6.21
N GLN A 393 6.77 -3.39 6.56
CA GLN A 393 5.96 -2.84 5.52
C GLN A 393 5.86 -1.33 5.51
N HIS A 394 6.31 -0.72 6.56
CA HIS A 394 6.20 0.72 6.65
C HIS A 394 7.49 1.38 6.20
N PHE A 395 7.43 2.13 5.12
CA PHE A 395 8.47 3.06 4.78
C PHE A 395 8.75 3.96 5.96
N GLY A 396 9.91 3.82 6.54
CA GLY A 396 10.37 4.75 7.52
C GLY A 396 10.71 6.07 6.86
N GLN A 397 11.71 6.08 6.01
CA GLN A 397 12.28 7.30 5.47
C GLN A 397 13.02 7.04 4.16
N LEU A 398 13.01 8.02 3.28
CA LEU A 398 13.83 8.10 2.09
C LEU A 398 14.83 9.24 2.26
N ALA A 399 16.11 8.97 2.07
CA ALA A 399 17.17 9.96 2.19
C ALA A 399 18.05 9.97 0.94
N MET A 400 18.62 11.13 0.68
CA MET A 400 19.60 11.34 -0.38
C MET A 400 20.94 11.64 0.24
N VAL A 401 21.93 10.76 0.06
CA VAL A 401 23.24 10.88 0.69
C VAL A 401 24.33 10.76 -0.36
N GLY A 402 25.13 11.80 -0.54
CA GLY A 402 26.23 11.79 -1.49
C GLY A 402 25.83 11.39 -2.92
N GLY A 403 24.65 11.77 -3.37
CA GLY A 403 24.09 11.38 -4.66
C GLY A 403 23.46 9.98 -4.70
N ASN A 404 23.45 9.24 -3.58
CA ASN A 404 22.84 7.92 -3.47
C ASN A 404 21.52 7.99 -2.70
N ARG A 405 20.52 7.31 -3.21
CA ARG A 405 19.20 7.19 -2.58
C ARG A 405 19.21 6.01 -1.60
N ILE A 406 18.84 6.25 -0.37
CA ILE A 406 18.72 5.24 0.68
C ILE A 406 17.27 5.20 1.16
N LEU A 407 16.72 4.00 1.22
CA LEU A 407 15.43 3.74 1.83
C LEU A 407 15.64 3.02 3.16
N VAL A 408 14.94 3.48 4.18
CA VAL A 408 14.87 2.80 5.46
C VAL A 408 13.45 2.35 5.71
N ALA A 409 13.28 1.07 5.99
CA ALA A 409 12.01 0.49 6.39
C ALA A 409 12.09 0.00 7.83
N SER A 410 11.08 0.33 8.62
CA SER A 410 10.90 -0.23 9.96
C SER A 410 9.61 -1.03 10.00
N GLY A 411 9.66 -2.21 10.61
CA GLY A 411 8.45 -2.99 10.88
C GLY A 411 7.70 -2.50 12.11
N GLN A 412 6.46 -2.93 12.25
CA GLN A 412 5.71 -2.69 13.49
C GLN A 412 6.26 -3.49 14.67
N ASN A 413 6.85 -4.64 14.41
CA ASN A 413 7.53 -5.43 15.43
C ASN A 413 9.02 -5.13 15.46
N PRO A 414 9.54 -4.99 16.64
CA PRO A 414 10.78 -4.31 16.91
C PRO A 414 11.93 -5.18 16.57
N GLY A 415 12.32 -5.10 15.55
CA GLY A 415 13.50 -5.74 15.45
C GLY A 415 14.53 -4.87 14.92
N ASN A 416 14.43 -4.54 13.68
CA ASN A 416 15.53 -3.93 12.99
C ASN A 416 15.03 -2.81 12.08
N PHE A 417 15.84 -1.80 11.95
CA PHE A 417 15.70 -0.87 10.84
C PHE A 417 16.40 -1.49 9.63
N ASN A 418 15.65 -1.83 8.59
CA ASN A 418 16.19 -2.41 7.37
C ASN A 418 16.56 -1.30 6.39
N PHE A 419 17.75 -1.41 5.83
CA PHE A 419 18.26 -0.44 4.87
C PHE A 419 18.27 -1.02 3.48
N TYR A 420 18.03 -0.15 2.52
CA TYR A 420 18.04 -0.47 1.11
C TYR A 420 18.74 0.64 0.34
N HIS A 421 19.58 0.29 -0.62
CA HIS A 421 20.03 1.24 -1.63
C HIS A 421 19.37 0.95 -2.98
N PHE A 422 19.46 1.86 -3.91
CA PHE A 422 18.91 1.67 -5.24
C PHE A 422 20.03 1.30 -6.22
N ASN A 423 19.72 0.44 -7.19
CA ASN A 423 20.69 -0.06 -8.17
C ASN A 423 21.27 1.02 -9.10
N SER A 424 20.66 2.18 -9.16
CA SER A 424 21.16 3.37 -9.84
C SER A 424 20.37 4.60 -9.38
N ALA A 425 20.85 5.79 -9.69
CA ALA A 425 20.14 7.04 -9.38
C ALA A 425 18.75 7.11 -10.06
N SER A 426 18.58 6.51 -11.24
CA SER A 426 17.33 6.44 -11.98
C SER A 426 16.59 5.11 -11.80
N GLY A 427 17.17 4.16 -11.06
CA GLY A 427 16.58 2.83 -10.82
C GLY A 427 15.47 2.85 -9.77
N TYR A 428 14.62 1.85 -9.84
CA TYR A 428 13.51 1.70 -8.91
C TYR A 428 13.66 0.52 -7.94
N ILE A 429 14.54 -0.42 -8.25
CA ILE A 429 14.73 -1.59 -7.37
C ILE A 429 15.56 -1.21 -6.16
N ALA A 430 14.98 -1.36 -4.99
CA ALA A 430 15.63 -1.19 -3.71
C ALA A 430 16.27 -2.52 -3.27
N ILE A 431 17.59 -2.53 -3.14
CA ILE A 431 18.41 -3.69 -2.82
C ILE A 431 18.60 -3.76 -1.29
N PRO A 432 18.26 -4.89 -0.64
CA PRO A 432 18.42 -5.02 0.80
C PRO A 432 19.89 -5.05 1.22
N ASP A 433 20.26 -4.19 2.18
CA ASP A 433 21.64 -4.01 2.65
C ASP A 433 21.91 -4.63 4.03
N GLY A 434 20.89 -5.02 4.73
CA GLY A 434 20.95 -5.46 6.11
C GLY A 434 20.22 -4.52 7.05
N SER A 435 20.55 -4.59 8.34
CA SER A 435 19.78 -3.90 9.37
C SER A 435 20.66 -3.36 10.48
N ILE A 436 20.20 -2.29 11.10
CA ILE A 436 20.66 -1.86 12.42
C ILE A 436 19.65 -2.39 13.45
N PRO A 437 20.12 -3.01 14.55
CA PRO A 437 19.23 -3.47 15.60
C PRO A 437 18.41 -2.32 16.17
N GLY A 438 17.10 -2.41 16.05
CA GLY A 438 16.19 -1.64 16.87
C GLY A 438 16.03 -2.30 18.23
N LYS A 439 15.60 -1.56 19.27
CA LYS A 439 15.17 -2.25 20.48
C LYS A 439 13.74 -2.72 20.36
N PRO A 440 13.48 -3.94 20.89
CA PRO A 440 12.14 -4.43 20.94
C PRO A 440 11.26 -3.48 21.74
N PHE A 441 10.15 -3.20 21.17
CA PHE A 441 9.04 -2.54 21.75
C PHE A 441 8.43 -3.39 22.86
N ASN A 442 7.91 -2.74 23.86
CA ASN A 442 7.02 -3.41 24.78
C ASN A 442 5.82 -3.93 23.97
N THR A 443 5.63 -5.23 23.96
CA THR A 443 4.64 -5.97 23.16
C THR A 443 3.19 -5.51 23.29
N ASN A 444 2.90 -4.58 24.20
CA ASN A 444 1.56 -4.07 24.45
C ASN A 444 1.31 -2.64 23.91
N LEU A 445 2.33 -1.98 23.39
CA LEU A 445 2.22 -0.62 22.84
C LEU A 445 2.98 -0.60 21.51
N GLN A 446 2.29 -0.54 20.43
CA GLN A 446 2.79 -0.54 19.04
C GLN A 446 3.53 0.76 18.66
N VAL A 447 4.41 1.27 19.48
CA VAL A 447 5.13 2.52 19.24
C VAL A 447 6.53 2.21 18.72
N THR A 448 6.89 2.62 17.54
CA THR A 448 8.27 2.54 17.06
C THR A 448 9.11 3.58 17.78
N ALA A 449 10.25 3.18 18.35
CA ALA A 449 11.23 4.12 18.87
C ALA A 449 11.60 5.14 17.77
N GLY A 450 11.84 6.38 18.15
CA GLY A 450 12.20 7.42 17.20
C GLY A 450 13.44 7.02 16.41
N PHE A 451 13.38 7.25 15.11
CA PHE A 451 14.44 6.91 14.17
C PHE A 451 14.51 7.99 13.09
N ALA A 452 15.72 8.37 12.74
CA ALA A 452 15.97 9.24 11.58
C ALA A 452 17.27 8.81 10.87
N ILE A 453 17.30 8.98 9.56
CA ILE A 453 18.52 9.10 8.77
C ILE A 453 18.61 10.55 8.28
N ASP A 454 19.75 11.17 8.46
CA ASP A 454 19.97 12.56 8.04
C ASP A 454 20.59 12.63 6.63
N ASP A 455 20.71 13.85 6.10
CA ASP A 455 21.27 14.11 4.77
C ASP A 455 22.76 13.75 4.64
N ASN A 456 23.45 13.56 5.76
CA ASN A 456 24.81 13.02 5.79
C ASN A 456 24.84 11.49 5.83
N GLY A 457 23.66 10.87 5.98
CA GLY A 457 23.50 9.42 6.10
C GLY A 457 23.71 8.90 7.52
N ASP A 458 23.92 9.77 8.50
CA ASP A 458 24.01 9.34 9.90
C ASP A 458 22.64 8.84 10.38
N VAL A 459 22.64 7.79 11.18
CA VAL A 459 21.43 7.22 11.76
C VAL A 459 21.31 7.61 13.22
N TRP A 460 20.13 8.11 13.58
CA TRP A 460 19.75 8.51 14.92
C TRP A 460 18.62 7.61 15.40
N ALA A 461 18.82 6.89 16.48
CA ALA A 461 17.84 5.95 17.00
C ALA A 461 17.62 6.20 18.49
N GLY A 462 16.41 6.55 18.87
CA GLY A 462 15.98 6.66 20.24
C GLY A 462 15.65 5.28 20.81
N LEU A 463 15.88 5.15 22.10
CA LEU A 463 15.50 3.96 22.84
C LEU A 463 14.23 4.26 23.62
N ASP A 464 13.21 3.43 23.47
CA ASP A 464 11.97 3.56 24.23
C ASP A 464 12.25 3.68 25.73
N ARG A 465 11.61 4.67 26.37
CA ARG A 465 11.69 4.95 27.81
C ARG A 465 13.09 5.13 28.39
N THR A 466 14.06 5.32 27.53
CA THR A 466 15.41 5.72 27.96
C THR A 466 15.67 7.15 27.54
N ASN A 467 16.57 7.81 28.25
CA ASN A 467 17.02 9.14 27.89
C ASN A 467 18.28 9.09 27.01
N THR A 468 18.35 8.07 26.14
CA THR A 468 19.55 7.81 25.34
C THR A 468 19.20 7.74 23.87
N ILE A 469 19.95 8.46 23.06
CA ILE A 469 19.92 8.38 21.60
C ILE A 469 21.21 7.72 21.14
N SER A 470 21.09 6.72 20.27
CA SER A 470 22.22 6.12 19.58
C SER A 470 22.48 6.88 18.27
N HIS A 471 23.68 7.36 18.10
CA HIS A 471 24.14 7.98 16.86
C HIS A 471 25.08 7.03 16.13
N TYR A 472 24.71 6.58 14.96
CA TYR A 472 25.50 5.74 14.08
C TYR A 472 26.08 6.61 12.96
N PRO A 473 27.36 6.98 12.99
CA PRO A 473 27.95 7.78 11.94
C PRO A 473 28.08 6.94 10.66
N MET A 474 27.71 7.51 9.53
CA MET A 474 27.89 6.88 8.25
C MET A 474 29.39 6.81 7.91
N THR A 475 29.86 5.64 7.45
CA THR A 475 31.25 5.45 7.04
C THR A 475 31.45 5.48 5.53
N GLY A 476 30.36 5.49 4.74
CA GLY A 476 30.36 5.61 3.31
C GLY A 476 29.64 4.49 2.60
N PHE A 477 29.90 4.39 1.29
CA PHE A 477 29.34 3.37 0.41
C PHE A 477 30.46 2.47 -0.13
N ASP A 478 30.14 1.20 -0.30
CA ASP A 478 31.02 0.30 -1.05
C ASP A 478 30.87 0.49 -2.57
N ALA A 479 31.63 -0.28 -3.35
CA ALA A 479 31.59 -0.21 -4.81
C ALA A 479 30.24 -0.60 -5.44
N THR A 480 29.36 -1.25 -4.67
CA THR A 480 28.01 -1.63 -5.12
C THR A 480 26.95 -0.60 -4.75
N GLY A 481 27.30 0.43 -4.00
CA GLY A 481 26.39 1.44 -3.46
C GLY A 481 25.76 1.07 -2.12
N LYS A 482 26.22 -0.01 -1.48
CA LYS A 482 25.75 -0.43 -0.17
C LYS A 482 26.29 0.52 0.91
N PRO A 483 25.39 1.13 1.73
CA PRO A 483 25.81 2.00 2.82
C PRO A 483 26.37 1.20 3.99
N SER A 484 27.22 1.83 4.79
CA SER A 484 27.79 1.27 6.01
C SER A 484 27.89 2.31 7.12
N TRP A 485 27.78 1.85 8.38
CA TRP A 485 27.81 2.69 9.57
C TRP A 485 28.87 2.21 10.55
N GLY A 486 29.43 3.17 11.27
CA GLY A 486 30.36 2.93 12.38
C GLY A 486 29.65 2.45 13.65
N LYS A 487 30.45 2.26 14.71
CA LYS A 487 29.90 1.95 16.04
C LYS A 487 29.07 3.12 16.56
N PRO A 488 27.91 2.86 17.20
CA PRO A 488 27.10 3.93 17.73
C PRO A 488 27.75 4.62 18.93
N ALA A 489 27.65 5.94 18.95
CA ALA A 489 27.85 6.74 20.15
C ALA A 489 26.53 6.88 20.90
N GLN A 490 26.57 6.88 22.23
CA GLN A 490 25.39 7.09 23.08
C GLN A 490 25.36 8.54 23.55
N ILE A 491 24.25 9.22 23.29
CA ILE A 491 24.01 10.59 23.72
C ILE A 491 22.93 10.57 24.78
N GLN A 492 23.24 11.13 25.95
CA GLN A 492 22.25 11.29 27.01
C GLN A 492 21.50 12.60 26.80
N ILE A 493 20.17 12.52 26.85
CA ILE A 493 19.28 13.67 26.84
C ILE A 493 18.66 13.89 28.22
N PRO A 494 18.14 15.08 28.55
CA PRO A 494 17.38 15.30 29.77
C PRO A 494 16.24 14.30 29.90
N ARG A 495 15.85 14.03 31.15
CA ARG A 495 14.77 13.08 31.39
C ARG A 495 13.49 13.54 30.73
N THR A 496 12.98 12.72 29.81
CA THR A 496 11.70 12.94 29.16
C THR A 496 10.55 12.61 30.09
N VAL A 497 9.49 13.41 30.04
CA VAL A 497 8.27 13.17 30.83
C VAL A 497 7.44 12.04 30.22
N LEU A 498 7.45 11.95 28.89
CA LEU A 498 6.75 10.95 28.09
C LEU A 498 7.76 10.10 27.29
N PRO A 499 7.37 8.92 26.81
CA PRO A 499 8.22 8.13 25.93
C PRO A 499 8.64 8.91 24.68
N LEU A 500 9.93 8.86 24.37
CA LEU A 500 10.44 9.38 23.10
C LEU A 500 9.97 8.48 21.96
N THR A 501 9.19 9.05 21.05
CA THR A 501 8.51 8.27 20.01
C THR A 501 8.91 8.66 18.60
N ARG A 502 9.44 9.87 18.40
CA ARG A 502 9.94 10.33 17.10
C ARG A 502 11.22 11.11 17.27
N ILE A 503 12.12 10.92 16.31
CA ILE A 503 13.37 11.66 16.17
C ILE A 503 13.44 12.18 14.75
N ILE A 504 13.78 13.44 14.59
CA ILE A 504 14.14 14.03 13.29
C ILE A 504 15.42 14.81 13.52
N TYR A 505 16.40 14.60 12.65
CA TYR A 505 17.59 15.43 12.62
C TYR A 505 17.73 16.06 11.23
N GLN A 506 17.87 17.38 11.21
CA GLN A 506 18.11 18.17 10.01
C GLN A 506 19.59 18.59 10.01
N ALA A 507 20.34 18.02 9.07
CA ALA A 507 21.80 18.19 9.03
C ALA A 507 22.22 19.60 8.57
N ASP A 508 21.46 20.22 7.69
CA ASP A 508 21.71 21.55 7.12
C ASP A 508 21.61 22.67 8.17
N SER A 509 20.73 22.50 9.14
CA SER A 509 20.51 23.46 10.23
C SER A 509 21.07 23.03 11.58
N ASP A 510 21.71 21.87 11.65
CA ASP A 510 22.15 21.20 12.89
C ASP A 510 21.04 21.19 13.97
N THR A 511 19.83 20.78 13.54
CA THR A 511 18.64 20.83 14.40
C THR A 511 18.14 19.42 14.67
N MET A 512 18.09 19.06 15.96
CA MET A 512 17.48 17.81 16.45
C MET A 512 16.09 18.10 16.99
N ILE A 513 15.10 17.32 16.57
CA ILE A 513 13.71 17.39 17.01
C ILE A 513 13.37 16.08 17.69
N LEU A 514 13.04 16.17 18.97
CA LEU A 514 12.67 15.03 19.81
C LEU A 514 11.21 15.15 20.19
N ALA A 515 10.40 14.20 19.74
CA ALA A 515 8.98 14.21 20.04
C ALA A 515 8.60 13.10 21.02
N GLN A 516 7.88 13.47 22.04
CA GLN A 516 7.38 12.62 23.12
C GLN A 516 5.87 12.56 23.04
N GLY A 517 5.28 11.40 23.38
CA GLY A 517 3.82 11.25 23.40
C GLY A 517 3.15 11.27 22.03
N ILE A 518 3.91 11.20 20.95
CA ILE A 518 3.39 11.02 19.60
C ILE A 518 3.13 9.53 19.41
N SER A 519 1.88 9.11 19.50
CA SER A 519 1.51 7.70 19.52
C SER A 519 1.48 7.10 18.10
N GLY A 520 2.24 6.02 17.91
CA GLY A 520 2.05 5.10 16.78
C GLY A 520 1.00 4.02 17.04
N SER A 521 0.38 4.01 18.23
CA SER A 521 -0.45 2.93 18.73
C SER A 521 -1.93 3.11 18.41
N TRP A 522 -2.63 1.98 18.31
CA TRP A 522 -4.08 1.86 18.42
C TRP A 522 -4.62 2.18 19.81
N ASP A 523 -3.76 2.55 20.75
CA ASP A 523 -4.18 2.92 22.08
C ASP A 523 -4.79 4.33 22.06
N TRP A 524 -6.09 4.35 22.12
CA TRP A 524 -6.98 5.51 22.07
C TRP A 524 -6.88 6.45 23.28
N THR A 525 -5.91 6.21 24.16
CA THR A 525 -5.71 7.12 25.29
C THR A 525 -5.21 8.46 24.77
N ALA A 526 -5.98 9.50 25.00
CA ALA A 526 -5.62 10.86 24.65
C ALA A 526 -4.25 11.22 25.26
N MET A 527 -3.23 11.37 24.42
CA MET A 527 -1.92 11.86 24.84
C MET A 527 -1.67 13.22 24.18
N ASN A 528 -1.21 14.17 24.96
CA ASN A 528 -0.71 15.44 24.45
C ASN A 528 0.75 15.26 24.08
N GLY A 529 1.12 15.61 22.86
CA GLY A 529 2.50 15.54 22.41
C GLY A 529 3.33 16.68 22.99
N HIS A 530 4.60 16.37 23.26
CA HIS A 530 5.61 17.32 23.71
C HIS A 530 6.80 17.25 22.77
N ILE A 531 7.22 18.37 22.19
CA ILE A 531 8.26 18.42 21.16
C ILE A 531 9.35 19.38 21.62
N GLU A 532 10.56 18.87 21.65
CA GLU A 532 11.76 19.62 22.00
C GLU A 532 12.62 19.85 20.77
N VAL A 533 13.01 21.08 20.51
CA VAL A 533 13.87 21.47 19.38
C VAL A 533 15.23 21.89 19.89
N TYR A 534 16.28 21.25 19.42
CA TYR A 534 17.66 21.53 19.82
C TYR A 534 18.44 22.04 18.62
N HIS A 535 18.75 23.32 18.57
CA HIS A 535 19.66 23.90 17.59
C HIS A 535 21.11 23.75 18.03
N GLY A 536 22.00 23.43 17.12
CA GLY A 536 23.41 23.18 17.41
C GLY A 536 23.66 21.82 18.11
N TRP A 537 22.93 20.81 17.71
CA TRP A 537 22.97 19.47 18.29
C TRP A 537 24.35 18.82 18.21
N LYS A 538 24.95 18.73 17.00
CA LYS A 538 26.32 18.22 16.83
C LYS A 538 27.37 19.13 17.46
N GLY A 539 27.05 20.41 17.65
CA GLY A 539 27.84 21.38 18.40
C GLY A 539 27.82 21.15 19.92
N GLY A 540 27.04 20.19 20.40
CA GLY A 540 26.99 19.80 21.82
C GLY A 540 25.79 20.29 22.60
N ASN A 541 24.84 20.98 21.99
CA ASN A 541 23.60 21.38 22.66
C ASN A 541 22.62 20.21 22.74
N THR A 542 22.78 19.38 23.74
CA THR A 542 21.92 18.20 23.99
C THR A 542 21.05 18.33 25.25
N SER A 543 21.02 19.51 25.88
CA SER A 543 20.36 19.70 27.16
C SER A 543 19.48 20.95 27.28
N ALA A 544 19.50 21.84 26.28
CA ALA A 544 18.75 23.09 26.31
C ALA A 544 17.88 23.25 25.05
N PRO A 545 16.71 22.59 25.02
CA PRO A 545 15.78 22.74 23.90
C PRO A 545 15.20 24.18 23.86
N ASN A 546 15.13 24.73 22.67
CA ASN A 546 14.46 25.98 22.41
C ASN A 546 14.13 26.07 20.90
N PRO A 547 12.83 26.12 20.50
CA PRO A 547 11.67 26.14 21.38
C PRO A 547 11.27 24.76 21.94
N VAL A 548 10.33 24.78 22.86
CA VAL A 548 9.54 23.64 23.31
C VAL A 548 8.09 23.87 22.85
N ILE A 549 7.49 22.85 22.23
CA ILE A 549 6.14 22.93 21.68
C ILE A 549 5.27 21.89 22.39
N ASP A 550 4.32 22.37 23.19
CA ASP A 550 3.28 21.53 23.78
C ASP A 550 2.04 21.52 22.88
N LEU A 551 1.72 20.34 22.36
CA LEU A 551 0.58 20.21 21.47
C LEU A 551 -0.72 20.24 22.25
N THR A 552 -1.63 21.11 21.84
CA THR A 552 -2.92 21.32 22.52
C THR A 552 -4.00 20.36 22.02
N SER A 553 -3.83 19.83 20.81
CA SER A 553 -4.75 18.84 20.24
C SER A 553 -4.37 17.44 20.70
N ALA A 554 -5.37 16.67 21.11
CA ALA A 554 -5.17 15.28 21.54
C ALA A 554 -4.80 14.37 20.35
N ASN A 555 -4.09 13.30 20.67
CA ASN A 555 -3.74 12.21 19.73
C ASN A 555 -2.87 12.62 18.53
N PRO A 556 -1.75 13.32 18.74
CA PRO A 556 -0.77 13.48 17.67
C PRO A 556 -0.22 12.12 17.26
N LYS A 557 -0.22 11.84 15.96
CA LYS A 557 0.15 10.52 15.43
C LYS A 557 1.50 10.51 14.74
N SER A 558 1.80 11.54 14.00
CA SER A 558 3.04 11.61 13.21
C SER A 558 3.52 13.04 13.09
N ILE A 559 4.84 13.18 12.95
CA ILE A 559 5.48 14.44 12.65
C ILE A 559 6.41 14.30 11.46
N ALA A 560 6.61 15.39 10.73
CA ALA A 560 7.65 15.55 9.73
C ALA A 560 8.24 16.95 9.83
N ALA A 561 9.48 17.13 9.38
CA ALA A 561 10.10 18.45 9.29
C ALA A 561 10.74 18.63 7.92
N ALA A 562 10.65 19.83 7.39
CA ALA A 562 11.33 20.26 6.19
C ALA A 562 11.63 21.77 6.31
N GLY A 563 12.81 22.21 5.87
CA GLY A 563 13.25 23.59 6.10
C GLY A 563 13.14 23.96 7.59
N HIS A 564 12.50 25.06 7.91
CA HIS A 564 12.31 25.50 9.29
C HIS A 564 10.89 25.26 9.83
N TYR A 565 10.14 24.35 9.21
CA TYR A 565 8.79 24.01 9.65
C TYR A 565 8.65 22.57 10.12
N LEU A 566 7.82 22.40 11.14
CA LEU A 566 7.37 21.13 11.68
C LEU A 566 5.90 20.93 11.31
N PHE A 567 5.57 19.76 10.80
CA PHE A 567 4.23 19.35 10.41
C PHE A 567 3.75 18.26 11.36
N VAL A 568 2.62 18.48 12.01
CA VAL A 568 2.04 17.56 13.01
C VAL A 568 0.70 17.04 12.52
N GLY A 569 0.56 15.74 12.38
CA GLY A 569 -0.67 15.08 12.02
C GLY A 569 -1.31 14.35 13.20
N TYR A 570 -2.62 14.33 13.24
CA TYR A 570 -3.43 13.79 14.33
C TYR A 570 -4.30 12.63 13.85
N VAL A 571 -4.74 11.78 14.79
CA VAL A 571 -5.65 10.66 14.53
C VAL A 571 -6.96 10.85 15.28
N HIS A 572 -8.08 10.57 14.62
CA HIS A 572 -9.46 10.56 15.15
C HIS A 572 -10.00 11.88 15.76
N THR A 573 -9.22 12.91 15.86
CA THR A 573 -9.67 14.15 16.49
C THR A 573 -9.73 15.32 15.54
N VAL A 574 -8.73 15.42 14.67
CA VAL A 574 -8.59 16.55 13.74
C VAL A 574 -7.98 16.07 12.42
N PRO A 575 -8.67 16.19 11.29
CA PRO A 575 -8.17 15.74 9.99
C PRO A 575 -7.07 16.64 9.41
N ASN A 576 -6.54 17.54 10.19
CA ASN A 576 -5.67 18.63 9.78
C ASN A 576 -4.19 18.28 10.01
N ILE A 577 -3.32 19.07 9.39
CA ILE A 577 -1.88 19.13 9.73
C ILE A 577 -1.59 20.52 10.29
N ASP A 578 -1.15 20.56 11.53
CA ASP A 578 -0.66 21.81 12.14
C ASP A 578 0.80 22.04 11.72
N VAL A 579 1.10 23.27 11.37
CA VAL A 579 2.44 23.71 10.93
C VAL A 579 3.01 24.67 11.96
N TYR A 580 4.13 24.27 12.57
CA TYR A 580 4.84 25.07 13.57
C TYR A 580 6.18 25.56 13.00
N ASP A 581 6.56 26.77 13.36
CA ASP A 581 7.89 27.29 13.07
C ASP A 581 8.90 26.75 14.09
N LEU A 582 9.95 26.11 13.62
CA LEU A 582 10.97 25.48 14.47
C LEU A 582 11.87 26.47 15.22
N ASN A 583 11.91 27.74 14.81
CA ASN A 583 12.70 28.75 15.50
C ASN A 583 11.94 29.42 16.66
N THR A 584 10.62 29.52 16.52
CA THR A 584 9.79 30.26 17.50
C THR A 584 8.88 29.33 18.30
N GLY A 585 8.59 28.14 17.81
CA GLY A 585 7.60 27.23 18.39
C GLY A 585 6.14 27.63 18.15
N ASN A 586 5.89 28.69 17.39
CA ASN A 586 4.54 29.18 17.16
C ASN A 586 3.84 28.37 16.07
N LEU A 587 2.53 28.16 16.24
CA LEU A 587 1.65 27.68 15.19
C LEU A 587 1.58 28.75 14.08
N VAL A 588 1.97 28.36 12.86
CA VAL A 588 1.98 29.25 11.69
C VAL A 588 0.65 29.15 10.94
N THR A 589 0.22 27.93 10.70
CA THR A 589 -1.04 27.64 9.98
C THR A 589 -1.49 26.22 10.24
N THR A 590 -2.72 25.93 9.86
CA THR A 590 -3.28 24.59 9.85
C THR A 590 -3.71 24.25 8.43
N LEU A 591 -3.15 23.17 7.87
CA LEU A 591 -3.52 22.67 6.55
C LEU A 591 -4.74 21.78 6.70
N THR A 592 -5.81 22.14 6.03
CA THR A 592 -7.06 21.37 6.03
C THR A 592 -7.25 20.69 4.70
N ASN A 593 -7.96 19.59 4.68
CA ASN A 593 -8.38 18.99 3.43
C ASN A 593 -9.55 19.80 2.87
N SER A 594 -9.27 20.65 1.88
CA SER A 594 -10.28 21.50 1.25
C SER A 594 -10.98 20.82 0.06
N ASN A 595 -10.45 19.71 -0.42
CA ASN A 595 -11.00 19.01 -1.56
C ASN A 595 -11.91 17.87 -1.07
N THR A 596 -13.13 18.23 -0.72
CA THR A 596 -14.21 17.30 -0.35
C THR A 596 -14.88 16.65 -1.57
N SER A 597 -14.22 16.68 -2.75
CA SER A 597 -14.76 16.06 -3.96
C SER A 597 -14.85 14.54 -3.83
N ALA A 598 -15.19 13.86 -4.90
CA ALA A 598 -15.49 12.43 -5.03
C ALA A 598 -14.49 11.43 -4.39
N MET A 599 -13.38 11.92 -3.87
CA MET A 599 -12.37 11.14 -3.14
C MET A 599 -12.45 11.38 -1.62
N ASP A 600 -13.33 12.24 -1.19
CA ASP A 600 -13.63 12.41 0.22
C ASP A 600 -14.59 11.32 0.66
N VAL A 601 -14.03 10.37 1.25
CA VAL A 601 -14.59 9.09 1.46
C VAL A 601 -14.96 8.94 2.89
N GLY A 602 -15.91 9.71 3.22
CA GLY A 602 -16.57 9.52 4.48
C GLY A 602 -15.75 10.00 5.68
N ASN A 603 -16.19 9.65 6.85
CA ASN A 603 -15.77 10.20 8.13
C ASN A 603 -14.37 9.80 8.61
N ASP A 604 -13.59 9.09 7.79
CA ASP A 604 -12.34 8.47 8.22
C ASP A 604 -11.08 9.17 7.68
N VAL A 605 -11.22 10.36 7.14
CA VAL A 605 -10.12 11.25 6.72
C VAL A 605 -9.25 11.68 7.91
N ASP A 606 -9.66 11.36 9.10
CA ASP A 606 -9.04 11.74 10.36
C ASP A 606 -7.97 10.77 10.86
N SER A 607 -7.88 9.57 10.31
CA SER A 607 -6.84 8.61 10.67
C SER A 607 -5.56 8.89 9.93
N MET A 608 -4.47 9.09 10.65
CA MET A 608 -3.15 9.28 10.06
C MET A 608 -2.12 8.33 10.63
N TYR A 609 -1.52 7.51 9.78
CA TYR A 609 -0.37 6.70 10.16
C TYR A 609 0.95 7.41 9.95
N GLY A 610 1.02 8.31 8.98
CA GLY A 610 2.23 9.04 8.73
C GLY A 610 2.06 10.34 7.99
N VAL A 611 2.86 11.32 8.39
CA VAL A 611 3.10 12.56 7.67
C VAL A 611 4.52 12.53 7.16
N ARG A 612 4.74 12.97 5.92
CA ARG A 612 6.05 13.26 5.35
C ARG A 612 6.05 14.65 4.76
N ALA A 613 7.20 15.28 4.79
CA ALA A 613 7.36 16.61 4.22
C ALA A 613 8.69 16.71 3.46
N TYR A 614 8.70 17.49 2.42
CA TYR A 614 9.87 17.78 1.60
C TYR A 614 9.82 19.24 1.14
N LEU A 615 10.93 19.94 1.23
CA LEU A 615 11.10 21.28 0.68
C LEU A 615 11.72 21.17 -0.70
N ARG A 616 10.96 21.53 -1.72
CA ARG A 616 11.43 21.55 -3.12
C ARG A 616 12.41 22.69 -3.36
N SER A 617 13.22 22.52 -4.39
CA SER A 617 14.15 23.57 -4.86
C SER A 617 13.45 24.86 -5.27
N THR A 618 12.15 24.80 -5.55
CA THR A 618 11.29 25.97 -5.85
C THR A 618 10.84 26.77 -4.63
N GLY A 619 11.09 26.26 -3.41
CA GLY A 619 10.56 26.82 -2.17
C GLY A 619 9.17 26.32 -1.78
N GLU A 620 8.57 25.45 -2.59
CA GLU A 620 7.30 24.78 -2.27
C GLU A 620 7.53 23.66 -1.28
N TYR A 621 6.70 23.57 -0.27
CA TYR A 621 6.65 22.43 0.63
C TYR A 621 5.62 21.41 0.12
N VAL A 622 6.05 20.17 -0.05
CA VAL A 622 5.19 19.04 -0.38
C VAL A 622 5.01 18.21 0.87
N ILE A 623 3.78 18.11 1.35
CA ILE A 623 3.44 17.38 2.56
C ILE A 623 2.47 16.28 2.19
N THR A 624 2.73 15.07 2.62
CA THR A 624 1.85 13.92 2.41
C THR A 624 1.27 13.44 3.72
N LYS A 625 0.03 12.99 3.65
CA LYS A 625 -0.72 12.38 4.72
C LYS A 625 -1.50 11.21 4.17
N ASP A 626 -1.47 10.06 4.84
CA ASP A 626 -2.31 8.94 4.44
C ASP A 626 -3.77 9.14 4.85
N ASN A 627 -4.64 8.47 4.11
CA ASN A 627 -6.05 8.33 4.43
C ASN A 627 -6.32 6.85 4.71
N TYR A 628 -6.45 6.51 5.97
CA TYR A 628 -6.55 5.16 6.49
C TYR A 628 -7.59 4.28 5.77
N ASN A 629 -8.78 4.79 5.60
CA ASN A 629 -9.88 4.02 5.03
C ASN A 629 -10.06 4.21 3.52
N GLY A 630 -9.31 5.12 2.92
CA GLY A 630 -9.51 5.50 1.53
C GLY A 630 -8.53 4.91 0.55
N SER A 631 -7.53 4.15 1.01
CA SER A 631 -6.42 3.70 0.16
C SER A 631 -5.89 4.83 -0.73
N SER A 632 -5.81 6.00 -0.15
CA SER A 632 -5.40 7.24 -0.83
C SER A 632 -4.48 8.05 0.06
N ILE A 633 -3.72 8.93 -0.55
CA ILE A 633 -2.79 9.83 0.13
C ILE A 633 -3.10 11.24 -0.28
N VAL A 634 -3.29 12.11 0.70
CA VAL A 634 -3.44 13.54 0.48
C VAL A 634 -2.07 14.17 0.31
N VAL A 635 -1.91 14.96 -0.72
CA VAL A 635 -0.70 15.74 -0.98
C VAL A 635 -1.04 17.22 -0.85
N TYR A 636 -0.40 17.89 0.10
CA TYR A 636 -0.49 19.32 0.23
C TYR A 636 0.71 19.97 -0.46
N ARG A 637 0.47 21.03 -1.21
CA ARG A 637 1.48 21.91 -1.78
C ARG A 637 1.33 23.25 -1.11
N TRP A 638 2.29 23.60 -0.27
CA TRP A 638 2.21 24.77 0.59
C TRP A 638 3.35 25.77 0.33
N HIS A 639 2.96 27.02 0.26
CA HIS A 639 3.87 28.16 0.18
C HIS A 639 3.64 29.03 1.42
N PRO A 640 4.63 29.18 2.31
CA PRO A 640 4.54 30.01 3.52
C PRO A 640 4.40 31.47 3.25
#